data_ff648e242a7e43013a36c54763ef3f4a
#
_entry.id   ff648e242a7e43013a36c54763ef3f4a
#
_cell.length_a   1.000
_cell.length_b   1.000
_cell.length_c   1.000
_cell.angle_alpha   90.00
_cell.angle_beta   90.00
_cell.angle_gamma   90.00
#
_symmetry.space_group_name_H-M   'P 1'
#
loop_
_entity.id
_entity.type
_entity.pdbx_description
1 polymer ?
#
loop_
_entity_poly.entity_id
_entity_poly.type
_entity_poly.pdbx_seq_one_letter_code
_entity_poly.pdbx_strand_id
1 'polypeptide(L)'
;MPWDDGLTPEQRNAAGYFGTHARLLAGPGTGKTRCLTRRVCFLIEDRNVESAQICALTFTRAAAHELRRRVESEVGPERVPRISTLHSFALRQLLRNSARLASLPQPLRIADDWEERHIILEDLKVLLNLKKIDEARRLLNELSADWQRLTADEADWDRRFPNPAFLGAWREHREIYGYVLRAELVYQLKRALEQYGDFQLEGPPNHLLIDEYQDLNRCDLAVVKGIADRGAEVYVAGDDDQSIYGFRMAHPEGIRRFQQDYRRAHELALEVCKRCDQEILDLGLFVARQDFRRIDKPLRAEHGRTGAEIAILRFQDQHEEAQGVAALCRHLIYDRRRQPDQILILLRSDRNGAFSSVLRQALDAQGVPVGVATEDTNPLNAPPGRQVLAFLRLLDNDTDHLAWRTLLKLRNNGVGPGAVDAVYDLARARTARFADALRMIRDDASSGGRHGGRIKTEVEAIQAIVAELSALLPSGREGDGVINLTQTIGQIVERLVGDEVQRQAIQRQFGLAIQAAEPRSINDLVRALEVSREDIEQEIDEGKVNILTMHKAKGLTAEAVIIVAAEDEYLPGHAEGEAVDDERRLLYVSLTRARHHLFVTYCDRRTGAQRYTGRTSGQLRRSLTRFLRDAPIVPQRGTVYVQNLRRAAS
;
A
#
# COMPACT_ATOMS: atom_id res chain seq x y z
N MET A 1 -13.27 -22.88 -20.28
CA MET A 1 -12.11 -23.73 -20.68
C MET A 1 -11.77 -24.63 -19.50
N PRO A 2 -11.16 -25.81 -19.69
CA PRO A 2 -10.71 -26.62 -18.54
C PRO A 2 -9.79 -25.79 -17.64
N TRP A 3 -9.93 -25.94 -16.32
CA TRP A 3 -9.18 -25.16 -15.34
C TRP A 3 -7.65 -25.27 -15.50
N ASP A 4 -7.16 -26.35 -16.12
CA ASP A 4 -5.74 -26.65 -16.28
C ASP A 4 -5.17 -26.25 -17.67
N ASP A 5 -5.98 -25.61 -18.52
CA ASP A 5 -5.56 -25.19 -19.85
C ASP A 5 -4.40 -24.19 -19.81
N GLY A 6 -3.36 -24.47 -20.63
CA GLY A 6 -2.16 -23.65 -20.74
C GLY A 6 -1.28 -23.62 -19.48
N LEU A 7 -1.47 -24.53 -18.50
CA LEU A 7 -0.59 -24.68 -17.35
C LEU A 7 0.58 -25.62 -17.64
N THR A 8 1.75 -25.31 -17.07
CA THR A 8 2.86 -26.27 -17.00
C THR A 8 2.49 -27.41 -16.05
N PRO A 9 3.16 -28.58 -16.14
CA PRO A 9 2.93 -29.68 -15.21
C PRO A 9 3.06 -29.28 -13.73
N GLU A 10 4.05 -28.43 -13.41
CA GLU A 10 4.25 -27.89 -12.04
C GLU A 10 3.09 -26.99 -11.63
N GLN A 11 2.65 -26.08 -12.51
CA GLN A 11 1.52 -25.20 -12.25
C GLN A 11 0.20 -25.98 -12.12
N ARG A 12 0.00 -27.03 -12.94
CA ARG A 12 -1.17 -27.92 -12.86
C ARG A 12 -1.20 -28.66 -11.52
N ASN A 13 -0.07 -29.24 -11.12
CA ASN A 13 0.05 -29.90 -9.81
C ASN A 13 -0.25 -28.93 -8.67
N ALA A 14 0.31 -27.72 -8.74
CA ALA A 14 0.10 -26.70 -7.69
C ALA A 14 -1.34 -26.20 -7.64
N ALA A 15 -1.97 -25.86 -8.78
CA ALA A 15 -3.35 -25.37 -8.82
C ALA A 15 -4.37 -26.47 -8.45
N GLY A 16 -4.12 -27.73 -8.87
CA GLY A 16 -4.99 -28.88 -8.63
C GLY A 16 -4.78 -29.59 -7.28
N TYR A 17 -3.85 -29.14 -6.45
CA TYR A 17 -3.65 -29.75 -5.13
C TYR A 17 -4.91 -29.64 -4.26
N PHE A 18 -5.27 -30.73 -3.55
CA PHE A 18 -6.46 -30.77 -2.70
C PHE A 18 -6.24 -31.70 -1.50
N GLY A 19 -6.71 -31.30 -0.33
CA GLY A 19 -6.79 -32.20 0.85
C GLY A 19 -6.26 -31.64 2.15
N THR A 20 -5.24 -30.76 2.16
CA THR A 20 -4.71 -30.16 3.39
C THR A 20 -4.18 -28.76 3.13
N HIS A 21 -3.68 -28.08 4.18
CA HIS A 21 -2.97 -26.83 4.00
C HIS A 21 -1.79 -27.00 3.03
N ALA A 22 -1.51 -25.99 2.22
CA ALA A 22 -0.41 -26.04 1.26
C ALA A 22 0.33 -24.70 1.15
N ARG A 23 1.64 -24.77 0.96
CA ARG A 23 2.52 -23.65 0.64
C ARG A 23 3.07 -23.81 -0.76
N LEU A 24 2.81 -22.81 -1.62
CA LEU A 24 3.40 -22.70 -2.94
C LEU A 24 4.60 -21.74 -2.89
N LEU A 25 5.80 -22.29 -3.03
CA LEU A 25 7.03 -21.52 -3.21
C LEU A 25 7.20 -21.17 -4.67
N ALA A 26 7.30 -19.91 -5.00
CA ALA A 26 7.29 -19.47 -6.38
C ALA A 26 8.11 -18.20 -6.57
N GLY A 27 9.27 -18.32 -7.20
CA GLY A 27 10.18 -17.21 -7.49
C GLY A 27 9.61 -16.16 -8.46
N PRO A 28 10.43 -15.18 -8.86
CA PRO A 28 10.00 -14.11 -9.76
C PRO A 28 9.59 -14.66 -11.12
N GLY A 29 8.46 -14.19 -11.65
CA GLY A 29 8.01 -14.55 -13.00
C GLY A 29 7.61 -16.01 -13.21
N THR A 30 7.44 -16.82 -12.17
CA THR A 30 7.05 -18.23 -12.28
C THR A 30 5.54 -18.44 -12.48
N GLY A 31 4.73 -17.38 -12.34
CA GLY A 31 3.28 -17.45 -12.56
C GLY A 31 2.45 -17.74 -11.32
N LYS A 32 2.86 -17.29 -10.14
CA LYS A 32 2.09 -17.39 -8.87
C LYS A 32 0.62 -17.03 -9.02
N THR A 33 0.34 -15.81 -9.48
CA THR A 33 -1.04 -15.30 -9.62
C THR A 33 -1.86 -16.13 -10.60
N ARG A 34 -1.24 -16.61 -11.71
CA ARG A 34 -1.91 -17.53 -12.64
C ARG A 34 -2.28 -18.84 -11.95
N CYS A 35 -1.37 -19.38 -11.15
CA CYS A 35 -1.61 -20.61 -10.40
C CYS A 35 -2.77 -20.42 -9.39
N LEU A 36 -2.83 -19.30 -8.68
CA LEU A 36 -3.93 -18.97 -7.77
C LEU A 36 -5.26 -18.80 -8.50
N THR A 37 -5.27 -18.12 -9.66
CA THR A 37 -6.48 -17.99 -10.50
C THR A 37 -7.00 -19.37 -10.90
N ARG A 38 -6.13 -20.22 -11.42
CA ARG A 38 -6.50 -21.58 -11.87
C ARG A 38 -6.88 -22.50 -10.71
N ARG A 39 -6.32 -22.28 -9.51
CA ARG A 39 -6.77 -22.96 -8.31
C ARG A 39 -8.23 -22.61 -7.93
N VAL A 40 -8.61 -21.35 -8.04
CA VAL A 40 -10.02 -20.95 -7.84
C VAL A 40 -10.93 -21.67 -8.85
N CYS A 41 -10.54 -21.69 -10.13
CA CYS A 41 -11.27 -22.42 -11.16
C CYS A 41 -11.35 -23.93 -10.85
N PHE A 42 -10.26 -24.56 -10.44
CA PHE A 42 -10.22 -25.96 -10.02
C PHE A 42 -11.21 -26.27 -8.88
N LEU A 43 -11.22 -25.41 -7.83
CA LEU A 43 -12.13 -25.58 -6.70
C LEU A 43 -13.60 -25.50 -7.14
N ILE A 44 -13.94 -24.57 -8.02
CA ILE A 44 -15.32 -24.32 -8.48
C ILE A 44 -15.76 -25.37 -9.51
N GLU A 45 -14.91 -25.67 -10.51
CA GLU A 45 -15.32 -26.46 -11.68
C GLU A 45 -15.09 -27.96 -11.48
N ASP A 46 -14.00 -28.36 -10.83
CA ASP A 46 -13.62 -29.76 -10.65
C ASP A 46 -14.08 -30.31 -9.29
N ARG A 47 -14.01 -29.50 -8.25
CA ARG A 47 -14.37 -29.89 -6.88
C ARG A 47 -15.79 -29.46 -6.49
N ASN A 48 -16.50 -28.71 -7.33
CA ASN A 48 -17.84 -28.22 -7.09
C ASN A 48 -17.95 -27.44 -5.75
N VAL A 49 -16.90 -26.71 -5.36
CA VAL A 49 -16.92 -25.85 -4.18
C VAL A 49 -17.70 -24.58 -4.51
N GLU A 50 -18.68 -24.25 -3.70
CA GLU A 50 -19.43 -23.01 -3.84
C GLU A 50 -18.50 -21.79 -3.70
N SER A 51 -18.66 -20.79 -4.56
CA SER A 51 -17.81 -19.59 -4.54
C SER A 51 -17.85 -18.85 -3.18
N ALA A 52 -18.96 -18.91 -2.47
CA ALA A 52 -19.11 -18.34 -1.12
C ALA A 52 -18.20 -19.00 -0.07
N GLN A 53 -17.76 -20.25 -0.30
CA GLN A 53 -16.87 -21.00 0.58
C GLN A 53 -15.38 -20.75 0.28
N ILE A 54 -15.07 -19.96 -0.75
CA ILE A 54 -13.71 -19.59 -1.15
C ILE A 54 -13.47 -18.13 -0.80
N CYS A 55 -12.32 -17.85 -0.13
CA CYS A 55 -11.84 -16.51 0.11
C CYS A 55 -10.40 -16.39 -0.36
N ALA A 56 -10.10 -15.41 -1.20
CA ALA A 56 -8.75 -15.09 -1.64
C ALA A 56 -8.33 -13.74 -1.07
N LEU A 57 -7.19 -13.72 -0.40
CA LEU A 57 -6.60 -12.53 0.20
C LEU A 57 -5.31 -12.17 -0.52
N THR A 58 -5.13 -10.89 -0.79
CA THR A 58 -3.92 -10.34 -1.40
C THR A 58 -3.36 -9.22 -0.54
N PHE A 59 -2.11 -8.85 -0.78
CA PHE A 59 -1.47 -7.76 -0.03
C PHE A 59 -1.97 -6.38 -0.48
N THR A 60 -2.18 -6.18 -1.81
CA THR A 60 -2.62 -4.90 -2.38
C THR A 60 -4.01 -5.01 -3.02
N ARG A 61 -4.69 -3.87 -3.16
CA ARG A 61 -6.00 -3.81 -3.84
C ARG A 61 -5.90 -4.03 -5.33
N ALA A 62 -4.86 -3.46 -5.95
CA ALA A 62 -4.63 -3.68 -7.36
C ALA A 62 -4.43 -5.17 -7.65
N ALA A 63 -3.68 -5.88 -6.79
CA ALA A 63 -3.57 -7.34 -6.88
C ALA A 63 -4.91 -8.04 -6.66
N ALA A 64 -5.75 -7.55 -5.72
CA ALA A 64 -7.08 -8.11 -5.50
C ALA A 64 -8.01 -7.86 -6.70
N HIS A 65 -7.99 -6.65 -7.26
CA HIS A 65 -8.76 -6.30 -8.46
C HIS A 65 -8.31 -7.13 -9.68
N GLU A 66 -7.01 -7.23 -9.90
CA GLU A 66 -6.45 -8.02 -11.00
C GLU A 66 -6.79 -9.51 -10.86
N LEU A 67 -6.67 -10.07 -9.65
CA LEU A 67 -7.05 -11.47 -9.39
C LEU A 67 -8.55 -11.68 -9.61
N ARG A 68 -9.39 -10.74 -9.13
CA ARG A 68 -10.84 -10.78 -9.35
C ARG A 68 -11.17 -10.78 -10.85
N ARG A 69 -10.63 -9.83 -11.61
CA ARG A 69 -10.86 -9.71 -13.05
C ARG A 69 -10.46 -10.98 -13.80
N ARG A 70 -9.33 -11.60 -13.44
CA ARG A 70 -8.86 -12.85 -14.03
C ARG A 70 -9.77 -14.03 -13.70
N VAL A 71 -10.19 -14.14 -12.44
CA VAL A 71 -11.13 -15.20 -12.03
C VAL A 71 -12.48 -15.01 -12.72
N GLU A 72 -13.00 -13.77 -12.75
CA GLU A 72 -14.25 -13.44 -13.41
C GLU A 72 -14.27 -13.83 -14.89
N SER A 73 -13.18 -13.56 -15.60
CA SER A 73 -13.05 -13.94 -17.02
C SER A 73 -13.08 -15.46 -17.27
N GLU A 74 -12.76 -16.25 -16.25
CA GLU A 74 -12.73 -17.72 -16.35
C GLU A 74 -14.03 -18.37 -15.90
N VAL A 75 -14.60 -17.96 -14.76
CA VAL A 75 -15.76 -18.61 -14.14
C VAL A 75 -17.08 -17.87 -14.33
N GLY A 76 -17.03 -16.65 -14.87
CA GLY A 76 -18.17 -15.74 -14.99
C GLY A 76 -18.47 -14.96 -13.72
N PRO A 77 -19.17 -13.78 -13.85
CA PRO A 77 -19.36 -12.83 -12.75
C PRO A 77 -20.13 -13.42 -11.56
N GLU A 78 -21.10 -14.30 -11.81
CA GLU A 78 -21.96 -14.89 -10.77
C GLU A 78 -21.23 -15.89 -9.85
N ARG A 79 -20.06 -16.39 -10.28
CA ARG A 79 -19.31 -17.41 -9.55
C ARG A 79 -17.97 -16.91 -9.01
N VAL A 80 -17.75 -15.59 -9.04
CA VAL A 80 -16.53 -14.99 -8.47
C VAL A 80 -16.55 -15.11 -6.94
N PRO A 81 -15.55 -15.73 -6.31
CA PRO A 81 -15.45 -15.82 -4.87
C PRO A 81 -15.13 -14.47 -4.24
N ARG A 82 -15.08 -14.43 -2.92
CA ARG A 82 -14.63 -13.24 -2.19
C ARG A 82 -13.13 -13.04 -2.38
N ILE A 83 -12.75 -11.94 -3.05
CA ILE A 83 -11.37 -11.55 -3.28
C ILE A 83 -11.16 -10.13 -2.73
N SER A 84 -10.22 -9.96 -1.79
CA SER A 84 -9.97 -8.65 -1.14
C SER A 84 -8.59 -8.60 -0.49
N THR A 85 -8.22 -7.43 0.05
CA THR A 85 -7.08 -7.36 0.97
C THR A 85 -7.47 -7.85 2.37
N LEU A 86 -6.48 -8.24 3.19
CA LEU A 86 -6.73 -8.65 4.58
C LEU A 86 -7.36 -7.53 5.41
N HIS A 87 -6.95 -6.27 5.21
CA HIS A 87 -7.57 -5.12 5.88
C HIS A 87 -9.05 -4.94 5.49
N SER A 88 -9.39 -5.08 4.20
CA SER A 88 -10.79 -5.04 3.75
C SER A 88 -11.61 -6.20 4.30
N PHE A 89 -11.01 -7.38 4.38
CA PHE A 89 -11.62 -8.53 5.03
C PHE A 89 -11.88 -8.26 6.52
N ALA A 90 -10.86 -7.79 7.25
CA ALA A 90 -10.97 -7.46 8.67
C ALA A 90 -12.07 -6.41 8.92
N LEU A 91 -12.10 -5.33 8.15
CA LEU A 91 -13.14 -4.31 8.25
C LEU A 91 -14.55 -4.91 8.10
N ARG A 92 -14.77 -5.72 7.07
CA ARG A 92 -16.07 -6.37 6.84
C ARG A 92 -16.49 -7.23 8.03
N GLN A 93 -15.58 -8.04 8.57
CA GLN A 93 -15.87 -8.90 9.71
C GLN A 93 -16.21 -8.08 10.96
N LEU A 94 -15.48 -7.00 11.22
CA LEU A 94 -15.73 -6.09 12.34
C LEU A 94 -17.07 -5.36 12.21
N LEU A 95 -17.41 -4.88 11.01
CA LEU A 95 -18.70 -4.24 10.75
C LEU A 95 -19.89 -5.16 11.00
N ARG A 96 -19.81 -6.40 10.53
CA ARG A 96 -20.89 -7.38 10.72
C ARG A 96 -21.11 -7.79 12.18
N ASN A 97 -20.05 -7.72 12.97
CA ASN A 97 -20.09 -8.06 14.38
C ASN A 97 -20.04 -6.80 15.29
N SER A 98 -20.24 -5.61 14.74
CA SER A 98 -20.03 -4.35 15.47
C SER A 98 -20.81 -4.24 16.77
N ALA A 99 -22.07 -4.69 16.79
CA ALA A 99 -22.89 -4.70 17.99
C ALA A 99 -22.32 -5.53 19.16
N ARG A 100 -21.44 -6.49 18.88
CA ARG A 100 -20.76 -7.35 19.88
C ARG A 100 -19.41 -6.79 20.33
N LEU A 101 -18.87 -5.82 19.60
CA LEU A 101 -17.55 -5.26 19.83
C LEU A 101 -17.65 -3.93 20.58
N ALA A 102 -18.09 -3.99 21.84
CA ALA A 102 -18.32 -2.81 22.68
C ALA A 102 -17.05 -1.95 22.89
N SER A 103 -15.85 -2.50 22.66
CA SER A 103 -14.58 -1.76 22.75
C SER A 103 -14.29 -0.89 21.52
N LEU A 104 -15.09 -1.01 20.45
CA LEU A 104 -14.94 -0.21 19.24
C LEU A 104 -15.99 0.89 19.17
N PRO A 105 -15.65 2.05 18.58
CA PRO A 105 -16.62 3.11 18.33
C PRO A 105 -17.83 2.63 17.51
N GLN A 106 -19.01 3.09 17.87
CA GLN A 106 -20.23 2.79 17.12
C GLN A 106 -20.86 4.08 16.62
N PRO A 107 -21.15 4.19 15.30
CA PRO A 107 -20.78 3.25 14.23
C PRO A 107 -19.25 3.15 14.05
N LEU A 108 -18.78 2.01 13.51
CA LEU A 108 -17.35 1.81 13.25
C LEU A 108 -16.88 2.80 12.17
N ARG A 109 -15.98 3.68 12.53
CA ARG A 109 -15.44 4.77 11.71
C ARG A 109 -13.92 4.63 11.61
N ILE A 110 -13.38 4.57 10.40
CA ILE A 110 -11.93 4.51 10.17
C ILE A 110 -11.43 5.92 9.89
N ALA A 111 -10.40 6.34 10.62
CA ALA A 111 -9.67 7.55 10.28
C ALA A 111 -8.83 7.29 9.02
N ASP A 112 -8.96 8.16 8.02
CA ASP A 112 -8.12 8.09 6.83
C ASP A 112 -6.77 8.80 7.03
N ASP A 113 -5.82 8.61 6.07
CA ASP A 113 -4.46 9.14 6.17
C ASP A 113 -4.40 10.67 6.29
N TRP A 114 -5.35 11.38 5.68
CA TRP A 114 -5.41 12.83 5.79
C TRP A 114 -5.85 13.26 7.20
N GLU A 115 -6.89 12.60 7.74
CA GLU A 115 -7.36 12.82 9.10
C GLU A 115 -6.30 12.46 10.13
N GLU A 116 -5.59 11.34 9.91
CA GLU A 116 -4.48 10.97 10.76
C GLU A 116 -3.40 12.06 10.79
N ARG A 117 -2.98 12.55 9.61
CA ARG A 117 -1.89 13.53 9.48
C ARG A 117 -2.29 14.92 9.96
N HIS A 118 -3.49 15.38 9.63
CA HIS A 118 -3.90 16.78 9.77
C HIS A 118 -4.87 17.02 10.92
N ILE A 119 -5.36 15.97 11.59
CA ILE A 119 -6.20 16.10 12.77
C ILE A 119 -5.56 15.34 13.93
N ILE A 120 -5.45 14.02 13.85
CA ILE A 120 -5.05 13.20 14.99
C ILE A 120 -3.63 13.55 15.45
N LEU A 121 -2.67 13.60 14.55
CA LEU A 121 -1.28 13.93 14.89
C LEU A 121 -1.11 15.38 15.37
N GLU A 122 -1.85 16.33 14.80
CA GLU A 122 -1.80 17.73 15.23
C GLU A 122 -2.43 17.89 16.62
N ASP A 123 -3.59 17.28 16.86
CA ASP A 123 -4.28 17.35 18.14
C ASP A 123 -3.46 16.64 19.23
N LEU A 124 -2.89 15.45 18.97
CA LEU A 124 -2.01 14.74 19.91
C LEU A 124 -0.72 15.52 20.20
N LYS A 125 -0.16 16.21 19.20
CA LYS A 125 0.99 17.10 19.43
C LYS A 125 0.66 18.18 20.45
N VAL A 126 -0.53 18.81 20.35
CA VAL A 126 -0.98 19.86 21.27
C VAL A 126 -1.25 19.28 22.65
N LEU A 127 -2.04 18.22 22.76
CA LEU A 127 -2.40 17.55 24.02
C LEU A 127 -1.19 17.12 24.84
N LEU A 128 -0.11 16.70 24.17
CA LEU A 128 1.13 16.22 24.79
C LEU A 128 2.23 17.29 24.89
N ASN A 129 1.93 18.54 24.46
CA ASN A 129 2.90 19.63 24.41
C ASN A 129 4.23 19.25 23.71
N LEU A 130 4.16 18.49 22.58
CA LEU A 130 5.33 18.08 21.82
C LEU A 130 5.83 19.24 20.96
N LYS A 131 7.16 19.30 20.79
CA LYS A 131 7.80 20.36 19.98
C LYS A 131 7.55 20.18 18.49
N LYS A 132 7.58 18.94 18.00
CA LYS A 132 7.46 18.61 16.58
C LYS A 132 6.38 17.56 16.34
N ILE A 133 5.67 17.68 15.22
CA ILE A 133 4.66 16.69 14.79
C ILE A 133 5.28 15.31 14.55
N ASP A 134 6.57 15.27 14.15
CA ASP A 134 7.29 14.02 13.94
C ASP A 134 7.48 13.20 15.23
N GLU A 135 7.39 13.83 16.40
CA GLU A 135 7.42 13.12 17.68
C GLU A 135 6.09 12.35 17.90
N ALA A 136 4.94 13.02 17.63
CA ALA A 136 3.64 12.36 17.68
C ALA A 136 3.55 11.23 16.62
N ARG A 137 4.05 11.50 15.41
CA ARG A 137 4.08 10.49 14.33
C ARG A 137 4.91 9.27 14.71
N ARG A 138 6.07 9.44 15.32
CA ARG A 138 6.89 8.30 15.79
C ARG A 138 6.14 7.46 16.82
N LEU A 139 5.47 8.09 17.78
CA LEU A 139 4.69 7.38 18.80
C LEU A 139 3.50 6.63 18.20
N LEU A 140 2.80 7.23 17.24
CA LEU A 140 1.69 6.57 16.54
C LEU A 140 2.17 5.39 15.68
N ASN A 141 3.32 5.55 15.03
CA ASN A 141 3.95 4.46 14.27
C ASN A 141 4.41 3.32 15.19
N GLU A 142 4.95 3.63 16.38
CA GLU A 142 5.33 2.61 17.36
C GLU A 142 4.11 1.85 17.88
N LEU A 143 3.02 2.56 18.19
CA LEU A 143 1.74 1.94 18.56
C LEU A 143 1.25 0.97 17.46
N SER A 144 1.31 1.41 16.20
CA SER A 144 0.93 0.59 15.06
C SER A 144 1.85 -0.63 14.89
N ALA A 145 3.16 -0.44 15.10
CA ALA A 145 4.14 -1.53 15.05
C ALA A 145 3.91 -2.55 16.16
N ASP A 146 3.53 -2.11 17.36
CA ASP A 146 3.24 -2.99 18.50
C ASP A 146 2.02 -3.88 18.22
N TRP A 147 0.98 -3.37 17.56
CA TRP A 147 -0.13 -4.21 17.11
C TRP A 147 0.31 -5.24 16.08
N GLN A 148 1.14 -4.84 15.12
CA GLN A 148 1.61 -5.71 14.05
C GLN A 148 2.57 -6.79 14.55
N ARG A 149 3.38 -6.49 15.56
CA ARG A 149 4.29 -7.44 16.24
C ARG A 149 3.60 -8.28 17.32
N LEU A 150 2.39 -7.90 17.74
CA LEU A 150 1.65 -8.45 18.89
C LEU A 150 2.31 -8.15 20.24
N THR A 151 3.23 -7.21 20.33
CA THR A 151 3.80 -6.76 21.60
C THR A 151 2.76 -6.06 22.48
N ALA A 152 1.72 -5.48 21.85
CA ALA A 152 0.57 -4.89 22.56
C ALA A 152 -0.27 -5.91 23.36
N ASP A 153 -0.07 -7.21 23.17
CA ASP A 153 -0.74 -8.28 23.94
C ASP A 153 0.04 -8.65 25.23
N GLU A 154 1.25 -8.15 25.39
CA GLU A 154 2.07 -8.47 26.57
C GLU A 154 1.54 -7.74 27.83
N ALA A 155 1.54 -8.42 28.98
CA ALA A 155 0.91 -7.93 30.21
C ALA A 155 1.41 -6.55 30.68
N ASP A 156 2.68 -6.23 30.44
CA ASP A 156 3.31 -4.98 30.90
C ASP A 156 3.43 -3.93 29.79
N TRP A 157 2.81 -4.14 28.63
CA TRP A 157 3.00 -3.30 27.47
C TRP A 157 2.73 -1.82 27.73
N ASP A 158 1.63 -1.47 28.35
CA ASP A 158 1.25 -0.07 28.66
C ASP A 158 2.36 0.68 29.43
N ARG A 159 3.08 -0.02 30.32
CA ARG A 159 4.19 0.55 31.10
C ARG A 159 5.49 0.65 30.32
N ARG A 160 5.70 -0.25 29.36
CA ARG A 160 6.91 -0.32 28.54
C ARG A 160 6.82 0.52 27.27
N PHE A 161 5.62 1.01 26.93
CA PHE A 161 5.47 1.89 25.78
C PHE A 161 6.32 3.16 25.96
N PRO A 162 7.03 3.65 24.92
CA PRO A 162 8.01 4.74 25.04
C PRO A 162 7.47 6.04 25.69
N ASN A 163 6.17 6.29 25.57
CA ASN A 163 5.50 7.39 26.23
C ASN A 163 4.10 6.98 26.71
N PRO A 164 3.93 6.54 27.97
CA PRO A 164 2.64 6.13 28.52
C PRO A 164 1.57 7.23 28.48
N ALA A 165 1.96 8.50 28.60
CA ALA A 165 1.03 9.63 28.49
C ALA A 165 0.41 9.73 27.08
N PHE A 166 1.16 9.32 26.04
CA PHE A 166 0.64 9.26 24.68
C PHE A 166 -0.51 8.25 24.57
N LEU A 167 -0.39 7.08 25.18
CA LEU A 167 -1.47 6.08 25.16
C LEU A 167 -2.75 6.61 25.79
N GLY A 168 -2.63 7.33 26.91
CA GLY A 168 -3.76 7.97 27.59
C GLY A 168 -4.43 9.02 26.69
N ALA A 169 -3.63 9.94 26.15
CA ALA A 169 -4.12 11.01 25.27
C ALA A 169 -4.74 10.43 23.97
N TRP A 170 -4.12 9.43 23.37
CA TRP A 170 -4.66 8.77 22.18
C TRP A 170 -5.99 8.05 22.46
N ARG A 171 -6.10 7.32 23.57
CA ARG A 171 -7.35 6.65 23.97
C ARG A 171 -8.47 7.64 24.17
N GLU A 172 -8.22 8.73 24.92
CA GLU A 172 -9.18 9.79 25.14
C GLU A 172 -9.60 10.46 23.82
N HIS A 173 -8.63 10.82 22.98
CA HIS A 173 -8.88 11.42 21.67
C HIS A 173 -9.73 10.49 20.78
N ARG A 174 -9.41 9.20 20.79
CA ARG A 174 -10.16 8.16 20.06
C ARG A 174 -11.62 8.04 20.54
N GLU A 175 -11.86 8.13 21.85
CA GLU A 175 -13.22 8.11 22.42
C GLU A 175 -14.02 9.34 22.03
N ILE A 176 -13.42 10.53 22.15
CA ILE A 176 -14.09 11.81 21.83
C ILE A 176 -14.45 11.89 20.34
N TYR A 177 -13.55 11.47 19.45
CA TYR A 177 -13.78 11.52 18.01
C TYR A 177 -14.36 10.23 17.41
N GLY A 178 -14.46 9.15 18.15
CA GLY A 178 -15.15 7.93 17.73
C GLY A 178 -14.55 7.25 16.50
N TYR A 179 -13.23 7.05 16.45
CA TYR A 179 -12.57 6.41 15.31
C TYR A 179 -11.72 5.20 15.70
N VAL A 180 -11.35 4.43 14.70
CA VAL A 180 -10.25 3.46 14.73
C VAL A 180 -9.21 3.81 13.68
N LEU A 181 -7.96 3.49 13.94
CA LEU A 181 -6.89 3.62 12.95
C LEU A 181 -6.93 2.46 11.97
N ARG A 182 -6.54 2.70 10.72
CA ARG A 182 -6.46 1.62 9.72
C ARG A 182 -5.52 0.49 10.18
N ALA A 183 -4.36 0.83 10.73
CA ALA A 183 -3.39 -0.14 11.25
C ALA A 183 -3.96 -1.01 12.39
N GLU A 184 -5.01 -0.56 13.06
CA GLU A 184 -5.66 -1.27 14.16
C GLU A 184 -6.63 -2.37 13.68
N LEU A 185 -7.14 -2.31 12.44
CA LEU A 185 -8.23 -3.17 11.97
C LEU A 185 -7.93 -4.66 12.09
N VAL A 186 -6.77 -5.10 11.61
CA VAL A 186 -6.39 -6.52 11.65
C VAL A 186 -6.17 -6.98 13.08
N TYR A 187 -5.57 -6.11 13.91
CA TYR A 187 -5.38 -6.39 15.34
C TYR A 187 -6.73 -6.52 16.09
N GLN A 188 -7.70 -5.68 15.78
CA GLN A 188 -9.04 -5.81 16.38
C GLN A 188 -9.77 -7.08 15.91
N LEU A 189 -9.60 -7.48 14.64
CA LEU A 189 -10.12 -8.77 14.18
C LEU A 189 -9.43 -9.94 14.91
N LYS A 190 -8.11 -9.90 15.07
CA LYS A 190 -7.35 -10.90 15.82
C LYS A 190 -7.90 -11.02 17.25
N ARG A 191 -8.06 -9.91 17.95
CA ARG A 191 -8.65 -9.88 19.29
C ARG A 191 -10.07 -10.45 19.32
N ALA A 192 -10.88 -10.08 18.33
CA ALA A 192 -12.25 -10.58 18.22
C ALA A 192 -12.28 -12.11 18.07
N LEU A 193 -11.42 -12.66 17.22
CA LEU A 193 -11.29 -14.10 17.01
C LEU A 193 -10.84 -14.86 18.27
N GLU A 194 -10.04 -14.25 19.14
CA GLU A 194 -9.52 -14.88 20.35
C GLU A 194 -10.43 -14.71 21.58
N GLN A 195 -11.01 -13.53 21.75
CA GLN A 195 -11.68 -13.16 23.00
C GLN A 195 -13.17 -13.48 23.00
N TYR A 196 -13.81 -13.53 21.81
CA TYR A 196 -15.25 -13.76 21.70
C TYR A 196 -15.49 -15.14 21.08
N GLY A 197 -15.78 -16.14 21.93
CA GLY A 197 -16.06 -17.51 21.48
C GLY A 197 -17.25 -17.65 20.55
N ASP A 198 -18.18 -16.69 20.58
CA ASP A 198 -19.36 -16.59 19.72
C ASP A 198 -19.14 -15.69 18.48
N PHE A 199 -17.92 -15.18 18.26
CA PHE A 199 -17.60 -14.38 17.08
C PHE A 199 -17.71 -15.23 15.82
N GLN A 200 -18.67 -14.88 14.97
CA GLN A 200 -18.90 -15.60 13.73
C GLN A 200 -18.37 -14.82 12.53
N LEU A 201 -17.54 -15.48 11.75
CA LEU A 201 -17.13 -14.95 10.45
C LEU A 201 -18.34 -14.89 9.52
N GLU A 202 -18.51 -13.78 8.82
CA GLU A 202 -19.48 -13.69 7.72
C GLU A 202 -18.98 -14.55 6.55
N GLY A 203 -19.73 -15.61 6.22
CA GLY A 203 -19.33 -16.58 5.20
C GLY A 203 -17.95 -17.19 5.52
N PRO A 204 -17.85 -18.03 6.57
CA PRO A 204 -16.58 -18.65 6.92
C PRO A 204 -16.06 -19.42 5.71
N PRO A 205 -14.82 -19.17 5.26
CA PRO A 205 -14.28 -19.87 4.12
C PRO A 205 -13.92 -21.30 4.50
N ASN A 206 -14.23 -22.26 3.60
CA ASN A 206 -13.64 -23.59 3.66
C ASN A 206 -12.25 -23.61 3.03
N HIS A 207 -12.03 -22.71 2.06
CA HIS A 207 -10.75 -22.55 1.37
C HIS A 207 -10.31 -21.09 1.45
N LEU A 208 -9.18 -20.87 2.14
CA LEU A 208 -8.54 -19.57 2.28
C LEU A 208 -7.25 -19.54 1.43
N LEU A 209 -7.25 -18.76 0.37
CA LEU A 209 -6.11 -18.56 -0.52
C LEU A 209 -5.42 -17.24 -0.19
N ILE A 210 -4.10 -17.22 -0.11
CA ILE A 210 -3.35 -16.00 0.22
C ILE A 210 -2.20 -15.83 -0.76
N ASP A 211 -2.18 -14.70 -1.48
CA ASP A 211 -1.06 -14.29 -2.31
C ASP A 211 -0.07 -13.43 -1.50
N GLU A 212 1.21 -13.44 -1.91
CA GLU A 212 2.30 -12.69 -1.28
C GLU A 212 2.41 -12.93 0.24
N TYR A 213 2.29 -14.20 0.66
CA TYR A 213 2.27 -14.59 2.09
C TYR A 213 3.51 -14.13 2.87
N GLN A 214 4.65 -13.94 2.21
CA GLN A 214 5.88 -13.44 2.82
C GLN A 214 5.79 -11.97 3.28
N ASP A 215 4.76 -11.24 2.86
CA ASP A 215 4.57 -9.84 3.25
C ASP A 215 3.66 -9.67 4.48
N LEU A 216 3.15 -10.77 5.04
CA LEU A 216 2.33 -10.75 6.25
C LEU A 216 3.17 -10.50 7.50
N ASN A 217 2.66 -9.67 8.41
CA ASN A 217 3.22 -9.47 9.74
C ASN A 217 2.66 -10.50 10.75
N ARG A 218 3.14 -10.49 11.99
CA ARG A 218 2.72 -11.46 13.03
C ARG A 218 1.22 -11.40 13.33
N CYS A 219 0.64 -10.21 13.34
CA CYS A 219 -0.80 -10.04 13.56
C CYS A 219 -1.62 -10.62 12.40
N ASP A 220 -1.19 -10.39 11.16
CA ASP A 220 -1.82 -10.97 9.97
C ASP A 220 -1.80 -12.50 10.03
N LEU A 221 -0.64 -13.07 10.37
CA LEU A 221 -0.46 -14.52 10.53
C LEU A 221 -1.35 -15.10 11.62
N ALA A 222 -1.53 -14.38 12.74
CA ALA A 222 -2.42 -14.81 13.83
C ALA A 222 -3.90 -14.83 13.37
N VAL A 223 -4.34 -13.86 12.57
CA VAL A 223 -5.69 -13.85 11.98
C VAL A 223 -5.86 -15.04 11.03
N VAL A 224 -4.91 -15.27 10.13
CA VAL A 224 -4.95 -16.42 9.19
C VAL A 224 -5.02 -17.74 9.98
N LYS A 225 -4.21 -17.88 11.02
CA LYS A 225 -4.24 -19.04 11.91
C LYS A 225 -5.60 -19.20 12.61
N GLY A 226 -6.15 -18.11 13.14
CA GLY A 226 -7.48 -18.11 13.76
C GLY A 226 -8.62 -18.52 12.81
N ILE A 227 -8.51 -18.22 11.51
CA ILE A 227 -9.46 -18.70 10.49
C ILE A 227 -9.23 -20.19 10.19
N ALA A 228 -7.97 -20.61 10.08
CA ALA A 228 -7.63 -22.02 9.85
C ALA A 228 -8.09 -22.93 11.01
N ASP A 229 -7.93 -22.48 12.26
CA ASP A 229 -8.36 -23.22 13.45
C ASP A 229 -9.91 -23.37 13.53
N ARG A 230 -10.63 -22.60 12.74
CA ARG A 230 -12.09 -22.71 12.53
C ARG A 230 -12.49 -23.63 11.37
N GLY A 231 -11.52 -24.34 10.80
CA GLY A 231 -11.73 -25.37 9.79
C GLY A 231 -11.41 -24.98 8.35
N ALA A 232 -10.90 -23.78 8.10
CA ALA A 232 -10.50 -23.39 6.73
C ALA A 232 -9.20 -24.11 6.30
N GLU A 233 -9.19 -24.70 5.11
CA GLU A 233 -7.97 -25.11 4.43
C GLU A 233 -7.22 -23.86 3.92
N VAL A 234 -5.95 -23.71 4.32
CA VAL A 234 -5.12 -22.56 3.94
C VAL A 234 -4.18 -22.95 2.82
N TYR A 235 -4.26 -22.22 1.71
CA TYR A 235 -3.34 -22.31 0.58
C TYR A 235 -2.62 -20.98 0.40
N VAL A 236 -1.30 -20.97 0.56
CA VAL A 236 -0.51 -19.75 0.47
C VAL A 236 0.45 -19.81 -0.71
N ALA A 237 0.65 -18.67 -1.36
CA ALA A 237 1.66 -18.51 -2.39
C ALA A 237 2.60 -17.37 -2.01
N GLY A 238 3.90 -17.55 -2.24
CA GLY A 238 4.87 -16.51 -1.93
C GLY A 238 6.31 -16.87 -2.28
N ASP A 239 7.18 -15.90 -2.02
CA ASP A 239 8.63 -15.99 -2.19
C ASP A 239 9.33 -15.25 -1.04
N ASP A 240 10.02 -15.97 -0.16
CA ASP A 240 10.70 -15.36 0.99
C ASP A 240 11.83 -14.39 0.58
N ASP A 241 12.36 -14.53 -0.64
CA ASP A 241 13.33 -13.59 -1.22
C ASP A 241 12.67 -12.29 -1.73
N GLN A 242 11.33 -12.21 -1.79
CA GLN A 242 10.59 -11.03 -2.24
C GLN A 242 9.87 -10.27 -1.11
N SER A 243 10.15 -10.58 0.16
CA SER A 243 9.63 -9.82 1.31
C SER A 243 10.41 -8.51 1.46
N ILE A 244 9.80 -7.39 1.06
CA ILE A 244 10.45 -6.06 1.04
C ILE A 244 9.70 -4.99 1.85
N TYR A 245 8.64 -5.37 2.54
CA TYR A 245 7.83 -4.45 3.34
C TYR A 245 8.15 -4.52 4.84
N GLY A 246 9.44 -4.73 5.20
CA GLY A 246 9.91 -4.76 6.58
C GLY A 246 9.55 -3.50 7.39
N PHE A 247 9.47 -2.33 6.72
CA PHE A 247 8.99 -1.09 7.34
C PHE A 247 7.49 -1.13 7.73
N ARG A 248 6.72 -2.09 7.24
CA ARG A 248 5.34 -2.45 7.67
C ARG A 248 5.32 -3.68 8.55
N MET A 249 6.42 -3.99 9.21
CA MET A 249 6.59 -5.19 10.05
C MET A 249 6.34 -6.52 9.31
N ALA A 250 6.30 -6.50 7.98
CA ALA A 250 6.29 -7.72 7.18
C ALA A 250 7.59 -8.49 7.40
N HIS A 251 7.50 -9.80 7.52
CA HIS A 251 8.67 -10.63 7.75
C HIS A 251 8.51 -11.99 7.05
N PRO A 252 9.53 -12.50 6.34
CA PRO A 252 9.45 -13.75 5.61
C PRO A 252 9.31 -14.99 6.52
N GLU A 253 9.39 -14.83 7.84
CA GLU A 253 9.30 -15.92 8.80
C GLU A 253 8.00 -16.72 8.64
N GLY A 254 6.88 -16.07 8.38
CA GLY A 254 5.59 -16.74 8.20
C GLY A 254 5.63 -17.79 7.08
N ILE A 255 6.19 -17.45 5.92
CA ILE A 255 6.30 -18.42 4.83
C ILE A 255 7.37 -19.47 5.10
N ARG A 256 8.46 -19.12 5.79
CA ARG A 256 9.55 -20.03 6.15
C ARG A 256 9.08 -21.09 7.15
N ARG A 257 8.24 -20.73 8.12
CA ARG A 257 7.73 -21.61 9.18
C ARG A 257 6.39 -22.26 8.86
N PHE A 258 5.83 -22.07 7.68
CA PHE A 258 4.48 -22.52 7.35
C PHE A 258 4.21 -24.00 7.70
N GLN A 259 5.14 -24.90 7.43
CA GLN A 259 5.00 -26.32 7.76
C GLN A 259 5.04 -26.63 9.27
N GLN A 260 5.64 -25.72 10.07
CA GLN A 260 5.64 -25.83 11.53
C GLN A 260 4.32 -25.31 12.12
N ASP A 261 3.78 -24.24 11.53
CA ASP A 261 2.54 -23.58 11.98
C ASP A 261 1.29 -24.37 11.56
N TYR A 262 1.36 -25.10 10.43
CA TYR A 262 0.27 -25.90 9.90
C TYR A 262 0.68 -27.38 9.77
N ARG A 263 0.16 -28.22 10.67
CA ARG A 263 0.49 -29.66 10.68
C ARG A 263 0.07 -30.31 9.36
N ARG A 264 0.95 -31.16 8.81
CA ARG A 264 0.74 -31.87 7.53
C ARG A 264 0.57 -30.95 6.31
N ALA A 265 1.04 -29.72 6.39
CA ALA A 265 1.03 -28.84 5.25
C ALA A 265 1.91 -29.41 4.13
N HIS A 266 1.39 -29.34 2.91
CA HIS A 266 2.10 -29.77 1.71
C HIS A 266 2.93 -28.64 1.11
N GLU A 267 4.10 -28.99 0.55
CA GLU A 267 4.96 -28.04 -0.14
C GLU A 267 4.87 -28.24 -1.64
N LEU A 268 4.67 -27.14 -2.35
CA LEU A 268 4.60 -27.05 -3.79
C LEU A 268 5.61 -25.99 -4.26
N ALA A 269 6.19 -26.17 -5.43
CA ALA A 269 7.16 -25.24 -5.98
C ALA A 269 6.90 -24.96 -7.47
N LEU A 270 7.19 -23.72 -7.89
CA LEU A 270 7.30 -23.34 -9.29
C LEU A 270 8.75 -22.94 -9.58
N GLU A 271 9.41 -23.66 -10.46
CA GLU A 271 10.85 -23.53 -10.71
C GLU A 271 11.18 -22.69 -11.94
N VAL A 272 10.23 -22.58 -12.90
CA VAL A 272 10.49 -21.97 -14.20
C VAL A 272 10.10 -20.49 -14.21
N CYS A 273 11.10 -19.62 -14.27
CA CYS A 273 10.93 -18.18 -14.45
C CYS A 273 10.65 -17.86 -15.93
N LYS A 274 9.47 -17.30 -16.20
CA LYS A 274 9.04 -16.86 -17.56
C LYS A 274 9.35 -15.39 -17.84
N ARG A 275 9.95 -14.68 -16.88
CA ARG A 275 10.22 -13.25 -16.98
C ARG A 275 11.64 -12.94 -17.42
N CYS A 276 12.60 -13.35 -16.63
CA CYS A 276 14.01 -12.98 -16.79
C CYS A 276 14.73 -13.96 -17.72
N ASP A 277 15.71 -13.46 -18.45
CA ASP A 277 16.74 -14.30 -19.02
C ASP A 277 17.63 -14.90 -17.92
N GLN A 278 18.29 -16.02 -18.21
CA GLN A 278 19.01 -16.81 -17.21
C GLN A 278 20.08 -15.99 -16.48
N GLU A 279 20.82 -15.15 -17.20
CA GLU A 279 21.91 -14.36 -16.64
C GLU A 279 21.41 -13.31 -15.62
N ILE A 280 20.22 -12.73 -15.86
CA ILE A 280 19.57 -11.82 -14.90
C ILE A 280 19.12 -12.60 -13.66
N LEU A 281 18.52 -13.76 -13.87
CA LEU A 281 18.09 -14.61 -12.77
C LEU A 281 19.28 -15.06 -11.92
N ASP A 282 20.39 -15.43 -12.54
CA ASP A 282 21.63 -15.84 -11.86
C ASP A 282 22.22 -14.72 -11.00
N LEU A 283 22.25 -13.48 -11.53
CA LEU A 283 22.68 -12.31 -10.74
C LEU A 283 21.72 -12.05 -9.56
N GLY A 284 20.42 -12.17 -9.78
CA GLY A 284 19.44 -12.08 -8.71
C GLY A 284 19.66 -13.15 -7.64
N LEU A 285 19.82 -14.41 -8.05
CA LEU A 285 20.09 -15.51 -7.13
C LEU A 285 21.43 -15.38 -6.40
N PHE A 286 22.46 -14.81 -7.05
CA PHE A 286 23.71 -14.46 -6.37
C PHE A 286 23.46 -13.53 -5.18
N VAL A 287 22.64 -12.51 -5.35
CA VAL A 287 22.27 -11.59 -4.26
C VAL A 287 21.41 -12.30 -3.21
N ALA A 288 20.39 -13.06 -3.61
CA ALA A 288 19.48 -13.74 -2.69
C ALA A 288 20.20 -14.79 -1.80
N ARG A 289 21.15 -15.55 -2.38
CA ARG A 289 21.93 -16.60 -1.69
C ARG A 289 22.85 -16.09 -0.58
N GLN A 290 23.03 -14.78 -0.45
CA GLN A 290 23.72 -14.20 0.69
C GLN A 290 22.90 -14.26 1.99
N ASP A 291 21.59 -14.58 1.92
CA ASP A 291 20.77 -14.94 3.07
C ASP A 291 20.82 -16.47 3.30
N PHE A 292 21.52 -16.90 4.33
CA PHE A 292 21.60 -18.32 4.68
C PHE A 292 20.29 -18.90 5.25
N ARG A 293 19.34 -18.04 5.66
CA ARG A 293 18.02 -18.43 6.19
C ARG A 293 16.96 -18.61 5.11
N ARG A 294 17.27 -18.25 3.86
CA ARG A 294 16.33 -18.38 2.74
C ARG A 294 15.91 -19.82 2.49
N ILE A 295 14.71 -19.99 1.97
CA ILE A 295 14.28 -21.29 1.44
C ILE A 295 14.99 -21.50 0.10
N ASP A 296 15.69 -22.62 -0.05
CA ASP A 296 16.32 -22.93 -1.34
C ASP A 296 15.27 -23.29 -2.38
N LYS A 297 15.41 -22.67 -3.56
CA LYS A 297 14.50 -22.83 -4.70
C LYS A 297 15.34 -23.04 -5.96
N PRO A 298 15.17 -24.18 -6.68
CA PRO A 298 15.93 -24.48 -7.90
C PRO A 298 15.35 -23.71 -9.09
N LEU A 299 15.47 -22.38 -9.05
CA LEU A 299 14.93 -21.49 -10.08
C LEU A 299 15.80 -21.51 -11.34
N ARG A 300 15.14 -21.61 -12.49
CA ARG A 300 15.74 -21.55 -13.83
C ARG A 300 14.87 -20.72 -14.76
N ALA A 301 15.47 -20.07 -15.74
CA ALA A 301 14.72 -19.41 -16.78
C ALA A 301 13.99 -20.41 -17.69
N GLU A 302 12.92 -20.00 -18.33
CA GLU A 302 12.25 -20.78 -19.36
C GLU A 302 13.22 -21.10 -20.51
N HIS A 303 13.11 -22.28 -21.08
CA HIS A 303 14.01 -22.71 -22.14
C HIS A 303 14.12 -21.69 -23.28
N GLY A 304 15.35 -21.38 -23.69
CA GLY A 304 15.63 -20.39 -24.72
C GLY A 304 15.72 -18.93 -24.23
N ARG A 305 15.45 -18.65 -22.95
CA ARG A 305 15.62 -17.29 -22.37
C ARG A 305 17.05 -17.10 -21.87
N THR A 306 17.90 -16.65 -22.77
CA THR A 306 19.34 -16.36 -22.54
C THR A 306 19.78 -15.18 -23.41
N GLY A 307 20.97 -14.65 -23.14
CA GLY A 307 21.56 -13.56 -23.92
C GLY A 307 21.22 -12.17 -23.38
N ALA A 308 20.92 -12.08 -22.09
CA ALA A 308 20.68 -10.80 -21.46
C ALA A 308 21.90 -9.87 -21.55
N GLU A 309 21.65 -8.59 -21.80
CA GLU A 309 22.66 -7.54 -21.71
C GLU A 309 22.72 -7.04 -20.27
N ILE A 310 23.81 -7.39 -19.54
CA ILE A 310 23.99 -6.99 -18.16
C ILE A 310 25.31 -6.25 -18.00
N ALA A 311 25.29 -5.08 -17.34
CA ALA A 311 26.50 -4.35 -16.98
C ALA A 311 26.39 -3.65 -15.63
N ILE A 312 27.49 -3.68 -14.86
CA ILE A 312 27.70 -2.82 -13.69
C ILE A 312 28.60 -1.67 -14.14
N LEU A 313 28.09 -0.43 -14.09
CA LEU A 313 28.70 0.74 -14.67
C LEU A 313 29.12 1.73 -13.58
N ARG A 314 30.41 2.06 -13.59
CA ARG A 314 31.03 3.02 -12.69
C ARG A 314 31.16 4.37 -13.37
N PHE A 315 30.70 5.42 -12.71
CA PHE A 315 30.82 6.80 -13.14
C PHE A 315 31.62 7.64 -12.12
N GLN A 316 32.11 8.78 -12.53
CA GLN A 316 32.88 9.64 -11.65
C GLN A 316 31.97 10.35 -10.64
N ASP A 317 30.82 10.89 -11.11
CA ASP A 317 29.84 11.58 -10.29
C ASP A 317 28.43 11.48 -10.88
N GLN A 318 27.44 12.08 -10.19
CA GLN A 318 26.02 12.02 -10.56
C GLN A 318 25.70 12.64 -11.93
N HIS A 319 26.48 13.60 -12.40
CA HIS A 319 26.24 14.23 -13.70
C HIS A 319 26.69 13.31 -14.83
N GLU A 320 27.86 12.70 -14.68
CA GLU A 320 28.34 11.70 -15.61
C GLU A 320 27.44 10.46 -15.63
N GLU A 321 26.98 10.01 -14.45
CA GLU A 321 26.01 8.92 -14.32
C GLU A 321 24.69 9.24 -15.05
N ALA A 322 24.11 10.42 -14.82
CA ALA A 322 22.87 10.83 -15.45
C ALA A 322 22.98 10.90 -16.98
N GLN A 323 24.09 11.43 -17.49
CA GLN A 323 24.38 11.44 -18.94
C GLN A 323 24.52 10.02 -19.50
N GLY A 324 25.19 9.13 -18.74
CA GLY A 324 25.33 7.73 -19.10
C GLY A 324 23.98 7.01 -19.14
N VAL A 325 23.15 7.20 -18.12
CA VAL A 325 21.78 6.63 -18.04
C VAL A 325 20.92 7.15 -19.19
N ALA A 326 20.97 8.44 -19.49
CA ALA A 326 20.22 9.01 -20.61
C ALA A 326 20.67 8.42 -21.96
N ALA A 327 21.98 8.21 -22.14
CA ALA A 327 22.51 7.57 -23.34
C ALA A 327 22.12 6.09 -23.46
N LEU A 328 22.05 5.35 -22.33
CA LEU A 328 21.51 3.98 -22.29
C LEU A 328 20.04 3.95 -22.70
N CYS A 329 19.20 4.83 -22.14
CA CYS A 329 17.79 4.92 -22.50
C CYS A 329 17.63 5.24 -24.01
N ARG A 330 18.41 6.19 -24.52
CA ARG A 330 18.42 6.52 -25.95
C ARG A 330 18.79 5.30 -26.81
N HIS A 331 19.84 4.56 -26.45
CA HIS A 331 20.25 3.33 -27.11
C HIS A 331 19.13 2.28 -27.09
N LEU A 332 18.52 2.04 -25.93
CA LEU A 332 17.42 1.08 -25.80
C LEU A 332 16.22 1.45 -26.69
N ILE A 333 15.86 2.74 -26.76
CA ILE A 333 14.71 3.22 -27.54
C ILE A 333 15.00 3.16 -29.04
N TYR A 334 16.11 3.73 -29.50
CA TYR A 334 16.35 3.95 -30.92
C TYR A 334 17.08 2.78 -31.59
N ASP A 335 18.07 2.19 -30.91
CA ASP A 335 18.88 1.12 -31.51
C ASP A 335 18.28 -0.26 -31.20
N ARG A 336 17.79 -0.47 -29.98
CA ARG A 336 17.12 -1.73 -29.55
C ARG A 336 15.62 -1.71 -29.77
N ARG A 337 15.03 -0.59 -30.20
CA ARG A 337 13.59 -0.40 -30.50
C ARG A 337 12.66 -0.79 -29.36
N ARG A 338 13.06 -0.49 -28.10
CA ARG A 338 12.20 -0.69 -26.94
C ARG A 338 11.27 0.50 -26.77
N GLN A 339 10.02 0.23 -26.37
CA GLN A 339 9.10 1.32 -26.04
C GLN A 339 9.58 2.02 -24.76
N PRO A 340 9.45 3.35 -24.65
CA PRO A 340 9.93 4.08 -23.48
C PRO A 340 9.33 3.58 -22.15
N ASP A 341 8.05 3.22 -22.10
CA ASP A 341 7.35 2.67 -20.94
C ASP A 341 7.82 1.26 -20.53
N GLN A 342 8.58 0.59 -21.40
CA GLN A 342 9.23 -0.68 -21.10
C GLN A 342 10.62 -0.51 -20.46
N ILE A 343 11.02 0.71 -20.13
CA ILE A 343 12.30 1.04 -19.48
C ILE A 343 12.00 1.64 -18.11
N LEU A 344 12.50 0.99 -17.05
CA LEU A 344 12.40 1.47 -15.67
C LEU A 344 13.75 1.95 -15.16
N ILE A 345 13.79 3.15 -14.60
CA ILE A 345 14.93 3.66 -13.82
C ILE A 345 14.55 3.54 -12.34
N LEU A 346 15.32 2.77 -11.59
CA LEU A 346 15.02 2.46 -10.19
C LEU A 346 15.99 3.13 -9.24
N LEU A 347 15.44 3.81 -8.23
CA LEU A 347 16.16 4.50 -7.16
C LEU A 347 15.85 3.86 -5.81
N ARG A 348 16.82 3.78 -4.89
CA ARG A 348 16.52 3.35 -3.52
C ARG A 348 15.59 4.34 -2.81
N SER A 349 15.83 5.62 -2.99
CA SER A 349 14.98 6.72 -2.49
C SER A 349 15.21 7.97 -3.32
N ASP A 350 14.24 8.87 -3.35
CA ASP A 350 14.31 10.14 -4.08
C ASP A 350 13.72 11.30 -3.27
N ARG A 351 14.27 11.51 -2.07
CA ARG A 351 13.78 12.58 -1.20
C ARG A 351 14.03 13.96 -1.85
N ASN A 352 12.96 14.74 -2.00
CA ASN A 352 12.97 16.08 -2.62
C ASN A 352 13.53 16.09 -4.06
N GLY A 353 13.39 15.00 -4.82
CA GLY A 353 13.89 14.92 -6.19
C GLY A 353 15.42 14.94 -6.32
N ALA A 354 16.16 14.60 -5.25
CA ALA A 354 17.61 14.72 -5.23
C ALA A 354 18.32 13.92 -6.33
N PHE A 355 17.76 12.79 -6.74
CA PHE A 355 18.28 11.95 -7.82
C PHE A 355 17.51 12.16 -9.12
N SER A 356 16.17 12.14 -9.08
CA SER A 356 15.35 12.21 -10.28
C SER A 356 15.50 13.53 -11.04
N SER A 357 15.74 14.67 -10.37
CA SER A 357 15.90 15.96 -11.04
C SER A 357 17.11 15.97 -11.99
N VAL A 358 18.25 15.42 -11.56
CA VAL A 358 19.47 15.35 -12.36
C VAL A 358 19.29 14.37 -13.54
N LEU A 359 18.63 13.23 -13.29
CA LEU A 359 18.31 12.25 -14.33
C LEU A 359 17.37 12.84 -15.38
N ARG A 360 16.29 13.52 -14.97
CA ARG A 360 15.34 14.16 -15.89
C ARG A 360 16.02 15.17 -16.78
N GLN A 361 16.84 16.05 -16.22
CA GLN A 361 17.58 17.04 -16.99
C GLN A 361 18.46 16.39 -18.08
N ALA A 362 19.11 15.27 -17.77
CA ALA A 362 19.94 14.55 -18.72
C ALA A 362 19.11 13.81 -19.79
N LEU A 363 17.97 13.22 -19.41
CA LEU A 363 17.04 12.54 -20.33
C LEU A 363 16.41 13.55 -21.30
N ASP A 364 15.91 14.68 -20.79
CA ASP A 364 15.33 15.76 -21.59
C ASP A 364 16.36 16.32 -22.59
N ALA A 365 17.60 16.54 -22.16
CA ALA A 365 18.70 17.00 -23.02
C ALA A 365 19.03 16.04 -24.18
N GLN A 366 18.66 14.77 -24.06
CA GLN A 366 18.82 13.76 -25.10
C GLN A 366 17.53 13.42 -25.85
N GLY A 367 16.44 14.15 -25.58
CA GLY A 367 15.14 13.95 -26.22
C GLY A 367 14.46 12.62 -25.83
N VAL A 368 14.76 12.09 -24.64
CA VAL A 368 14.13 10.88 -24.11
C VAL A 368 12.89 11.27 -23.31
N PRO A 369 11.70 10.80 -23.71
CA PRO A 369 10.47 11.10 -22.97
C PRO A 369 10.51 10.47 -21.57
N VAL A 370 10.35 11.29 -20.52
CA VAL A 370 10.41 10.83 -19.14
C VAL A 370 9.11 11.10 -18.39
N GLY A 371 8.63 10.12 -17.66
CA GLY A 371 7.49 10.24 -16.78
C GLY A 371 7.84 11.05 -15.53
N VAL A 372 6.91 11.86 -15.10
CA VAL A 372 7.02 12.61 -13.85
C VAL A 372 6.28 11.78 -12.80
N ALA A 373 6.99 11.16 -11.88
CA ALA A 373 6.35 10.72 -10.66
C ALA A 373 5.86 11.98 -9.94
N THR A 374 4.61 12.36 -10.16
CA THR A 374 3.99 13.43 -9.39
C THR A 374 3.86 12.95 -7.96
N GLU A 375 4.32 13.77 -7.00
CA GLU A 375 3.89 13.63 -5.62
C GLU A 375 2.36 13.57 -5.61
N ASP A 376 1.82 12.77 -4.71
CA ASP A 376 0.40 12.46 -4.51
C ASP A 376 -0.50 13.71 -4.70
N THR A 377 -0.90 13.98 -5.92
CA THR A 377 -1.80 15.07 -6.29
C THR A 377 -3.25 14.63 -6.29
N ASN A 378 -3.61 13.64 -5.45
CA ASN A 378 -5.00 13.21 -5.34
C ASN A 378 -5.88 14.42 -4.97
N PRO A 379 -6.79 14.86 -5.87
CA PRO A 379 -7.63 16.02 -5.64
C PRO A 379 -8.48 15.93 -4.36
N LEU A 380 -8.75 14.71 -3.88
CA LEU A 380 -9.47 14.48 -2.63
C LEU A 380 -8.61 14.78 -1.38
N ASN A 381 -7.29 14.99 -1.52
CA ASN A 381 -6.41 15.45 -0.44
C ASN A 381 -6.33 16.97 -0.33
N ALA A 382 -6.65 17.68 -1.41
CA ALA A 382 -6.73 19.13 -1.40
C ALA A 382 -7.95 19.62 -0.59
N PRO A 383 -7.90 20.83 -0.01
CA PRO A 383 -8.98 21.36 0.83
C PRO A 383 -10.38 21.23 0.24
N PRO A 384 -10.65 21.54 -1.06
CA PRO A 384 -12.00 21.38 -1.61
C PRO A 384 -12.47 19.92 -1.64
N GLY A 385 -11.60 18.99 -2.06
CA GLY A 385 -11.93 17.57 -2.09
C GLY A 385 -12.18 17.02 -0.68
N ARG A 386 -11.41 17.45 0.31
CA ARG A 386 -11.62 17.10 1.72
C ARG A 386 -12.92 17.63 2.29
N GLN A 387 -13.33 18.84 1.91
CA GLN A 387 -14.63 19.39 2.30
C GLN A 387 -15.77 18.55 1.71
N VAL A 388 -15.69 18.19 0.43
CA VAL A 388 -16.69 17.32 -0.22
C VAL A 388 -16.80 15.98 0.52
N LEU A 389 -15.69 15.33 0.82
CA LEU A 389 -15.69 14.06 1.58
C LEU A 389 -16.32 14.22 2.97
N ALA A 390 -15.99 15.30 3.69
CA ALA A 390 -16.55 15.54 5.01
C ALA A 390 -18.06 15.79 4.96
N PHE A 391 -18.56 16.53 3.96
CA PHE A 391 -20.01 16.69 3.76
C PHE A 391 -20.70 15.37 3.39
N LEU A 392 -20.12 14.56 2.52
CA LEU A 392 -20.67 13.23 2.19
C LEU A 392 -20.79 12.35 3.45
N ARG A 393 -19.82 12.43 4.36
CA ARG A 393 -19.87 11.71 5.64
C ARG A 393 -20.99 12.21 6.55
N LEU A 394 -21.20 13.54 6.61
CA LEU A 394 -22.31 14.10 7.39
C LEU A 394 -23.67 13.81 6.78
N LEU A 395 -23.77 13.62 5.46
CA LEU A 395 -25.00 13.16 4.80
C LEU A 395 -25.33 11.69 5.14
N ASP A 396 -24.32 10.85 5.35
CA ASP A 396 -24.49 9.46 5.79
C ASP A 396 -24.73 9.37 7.31
N ASN A 397 -23.94 10.14 8.07
CA ASN A 397 -24.00 10.17 9.54
C ASN A 397 -23.75 11.58 10.05
N ASP A 398 -24.79 12.29 10.46
CA ASP A 398 -24.73 13.67 10.97
C ASP A 398 -23.93 13.80 12.28
N THR A 399 -23.57 12.68 12.91
CA THR A 399 -22.72 12.59 14.09
C THR A 399 -21.28 12.19 13.80
N ASP A 400 -20.82 12.20 12.55
CA ASP A 400 -19.41 11.91 12.23
C ASP A 400 -18.50 13.00 12.82
N HIS A 401 -17.88 12.67 13.95
CA HIS A 401 -17.09 13.61 14.75
C HIS A 401 -15.83 14.11 14.02
N LEU A 402 -15.17 13.24 13.22
CA LEU A 402 -14.02 13.63 12.42
C LEU A 402 -14.41 14.48 11.22
N ALA A 403 -15.58 14.23 10.61
CA ALA A 403 -16.11 15.08 9.54
C ALA A 403 -16.40 16.48 10.05
N TRP A 404 -17.04 16.63 11.22
CA TRP A 404 -17.22 17.91 11.87
C TRP A 404 -15.90 18.62 12.14
N ARG A 405 -14.92 17.91 12.73
CA ARG A 405 -13.60 18.47 13.02
C ARG A 405 -12.88 18.93 11.74
N THR A 406 -13.01 18.14 10.65
CA THR A 406 -12.44 18.45 9.34
C THR A 406 -13.05 19.72 8.76
N LEU A 407 -14.37 19.87 8.78
CA LEU A 407 -15.04 21.05 8.27
C LEU A 407 -14.69 22.31 9.08
N LEU A 408 -14.67 22.25 10.42
CA LEU A 408 -14.24 23.36 11.26
C LEU A 408 -12.81 23.82 10.94
N LYS A 409 -11.90 22.87 10.63
CA LYS A 409 -10.53 23.18 10.22
C LYS A 409 -10.46 23.85 8.84
N LEU A 410 -11.17 23.31 7.86
CA LEU A 410 -11.00 23.70 6.47
C LEU A 410 -11.79 24.95 6.08
N ARG A 411 -12.95 25.18 6.69
CA ARG A 411 -13.79 26.35 6.37
C ARG A 411 -13.24 27.64 6.97
N ASN A 412 -12.50 27.55 8.10
CA ASN A 412 -11.77 28.64 8.73
C ASN A 412 -12.60 29.94 8.93
N ASN A 413 -13.90 29.82 9.21
CA ASN A 413 -14.83 30.95 9.39
C ASN A 413 -14.76 31.54 10.83
N GLY A 414 -13.55 31.81 11.31
CA GLY A 414 -13.30 32.32 12.64
C GLY A 414 -13.31 31.29 13.77
N VAL A 415 -13.41 29.99 13.42
CA VAL A 415 -13.27 28.87 14.36
C VAL A 415 -11.83 28.36 14.29
N GLY A 416 -10.93 29.07 14.99
CA GLY A 416 -9.52 28.69 15.07
C GLY A 416 -9.24 27.60 16.13
N PRO A 417 -7.96 27.23 16.33
CA PRO A 417 -7.56 26.14 17.25
C PRO A 417 -8.16 26.28 18.66
N GLY A 418 -8.13 27.48 19.27
CA GLY A 418 -8.69 27.67 20.61
C GLY A 418 -10.22 27.50 20.72
N ALA A 419 -10.95 27.63 19.61
CA ALA A 419 -12.37 27.29 19.59
C ALA A 419 -12.58 25.77 19.51
N VAL A 420 -11.72 25.07 18.79
CA VAL A 420 -11.73 23.61 18.74
C VAL A 420 -11.36 23.03 20.11
N ASP A 421 -10.34 23.59 20.77
CA ASP A 421 -9.94 23.19 22.13
C ASP A 421 -11.13 23.35 23.11
N ALA A 422 -11.91 24.46 23.01
CA ALA A 422 -13.08 24.64 23.84
C ALA A 422 -14.16 23.56 23.62
N VAL A 423 -14.38 23.11 22.40
CA VAL A 423 -15.28 21.98 22.09
C VAL A 423 -14.74 20.67 22.67
N TYR A 424 -13.44 20.44 22.51
CA TYR A 424 -12.78 19.23 23.01
C TYR A 424 -12.84 19.18 24.55
N ASP A 425 -12.54 20.28 25.23
CA ASP A 425 -12.60 20.37 26.68
C ASP A 425 -14.02 20.19 27.22
N LEU A 426 -15.03 20.72 26.52
CA LEU A 426 -16.43 20.52 26.87
C LEU A 426 -16.81 19.04 26.71
N ALA A 427 -16.39 18.40 25.61
CA ALA A 427 -16.62 16.96 25.36
C ALA A 427 -16.00 16.12 26.49
N ARG A 428 -14.75 16.42 26.87
CA ARG A 428 -14.05 15.77 27.98
C ARG A 428 -14.79 15.96 29.30
N ALA A 429 -15.15 17.21 29.66
CA ALA A 429 -15.79 17.53 30.90
C ALA A 429 -17.19 16.89 31.05
N ARG A 430 -17.87 16.66 29.94
CA ARG A 430 -19.21 16.07 29.91
C ARG A 430 -19.23 14.58 29.59
N THR A 431 -18.07 13.96 29.43
CA THR A 431 -17.95 12.55 28.93
C THR A 431 -18.78 12.33 27.67
N ALA A 432 -18.75 13.33 26.78
CA ALA A 432 -19.50 13.37 25.53
C ALA A 432 -18.55 13.21 24.34
N ARG A 433 -19.09 12.99 23.16
CA ARG A 433 -18.33 12.99 21.91
C ARG A 433 -18.29 14.38 21.28
N PHE A 434 -17.37 14.60 20.34
CA PHE A 434 -17.12 15.92 19.76
C PHE A 434 -18.36 16.57 19.11
N ALA A 435 -19.13 15.84 18.30
CA ALA A 435 -20.35 16.38 17.68
C ALA A 435 -21.45 16.66 18.72
N ASP A 436 -21.50 15.92 19.83
CA ASP A 436 -22.47 16.17 20.90
C ASP A 436 -22.11 17.48 21.63
N ALA A 437 -20.83 17.73 21.89
CA ALA A 437 -20.37 19.00 22.45
C ALA A 437 -20.67 20.17 21.50
N LEU A 438 -20.55 19.99 20.18
CA LEU A 438 -20.97 21.02 19.21
C LEU A 438 -22.48 21.30 19.28
N ARG A 439 -23.32 20.29 19.45
CA ARG A 439 -24.78 20.46 19.63
C ARG A 439 -25.08 21.20 20.93
N MET A 440 -24.39 20.86 22.03
CA MET A 440 -24.54 21.60 23.31
C MET A 440 -24.24 23.09 23.14
N ILE A 441 -23.15 23.42 22.43
CA ILE A 441 -22.76 24.82 22.18
C ILE A 441 -23.75 25.50 21.21
N ARG A 442 -24.27 24.81 20.21
CA ARG A 442 -25.31 25.34 19.33
C ARG A 442 -26.56 25.70 20.11
N ASP A 443 -26.99 24.84 21.02
CA ASP A 443 -28.20 25.01 21.80
C ASP A 443 -28.02 26.08 22.92
N ASP A 444 -26.84 26.09 23.53
CA ASP A 444 -26.41 27.13 24.50
C ASP A 444 -24.96 27.57 24.22
N ALA A 445 -24.83 28.73 23.56
CA ALA A 445 -23.53 29.29 23.22
C ALA A 445 -22.62 29.58 24.43
N SER A 446 -23.18 29.76 25.63
CA SER A 446 -22.40 29.99 26.84
C SER A 446 -21.52 28.80 27.22
N SER A 447 -21.92 27.58 26.85
CA SER A 447 -21.16 26.35 27.06
C SER A 447 -19.80 26.32 26.31
N GLY A 448 -19.66 27.11 25.23
CA GLY A 448 -18.42 27.28 24.47
C GLY A 448 -17.55 28.44 24.93
N GLY A 449 -17.89 29.06 26.08
CA GLY A 449 -17.18 30.21 26.63
C GLY A 449 -17.07 31.36 25.63
N ARG A 450 -15.91 32.01 25.55
CA ARG A 450 -15.67 33.14 24.63
C ARG A 450 -15.78 32.79 23.14
N HIS A 451 -15.74 31.52 22.79
CA HIS A 451 -15.79 31.01 21.42
C HIS A 451 -17.20 30.56 21.02
N GLY A 452 -18.12 30.39 21.97
CA GLY A 452 -19.42 29.74 21.76
C GLY A 452 -20.28 30.38 20.68
N GLY A 453 -20.35 31.72 20.59
CA GLY A 453 -21.12 32.39 19.54
C GLY A 453 -20.61 32.08 18.12
N ARG A 454 -19.28 32.04 17.92
CA ARG A 454 -18.68 31.70 16.61
C ARG A 454 -18.88 30.24 16.27
N ILE A 455 -18.70 29.35 17.24
CA ILE A 455 -18.93 27.92 17.07
C ILE A 455 -20.39 27.68 16.67
N LYS A 456 -21.34 28.26 17.36
CA LYS A 456 -22.77 28.17 17.05
C LYS A 456 -23.06 28.58 15.61
N THR A 457 -22.61 29.77 15.19
CA THR A 457 -22.82 30.28 13.83
C THR A 457 -22.26 29.33 12.77
N GLU A 458 -21.07 28.78 12.98
CA GLU A 458 -20.45 27.86 12.01
C GLU A 458 -21.15 26.49 11.99
N VAL A 459 -21.59 25.98 13.14
CA VAL A 459 -22.38 24.75 13.21
C VAL A 459 -23.69 24.88 12.45
N GLU A 460 -24.42 26.00 12.67
CA GLU A 460 -25.67 26.31 11.96
C GLU A 460 -25.44 26.42 10.45
N ALA A 461 -24.33 27.06 10.02
CA ALA A 461 -23.96 27.20 8.62
C ALA A 461 -23.66 25.83 7.97
N ILE A 462 -22.92 24.95 8.64
CA ILE A 462 -22.65 23.59 8.16
C ILE A 462 -23.95 22.78 8.06
N GLN A 463 -24.81 22.86 9.08
CA GLN A 463 -26.11 22.17 9.08
C GLN A 463 -27.02 22.64 7.94
N ALA A 464 -27.03 23.94 7.63
CA ALA A 464 -27.80 24.47 6.49
C ALA A 464 -27.30 23.89 5.16
N ILE A 465 -25.97 23.78 4.98
CA ILE A 465 -25.41 23.13 3.78
C ILE A 465 -25.79 21.65 3.73
N VAL A 466 -25.65 20.92 4.84
CA VAL A 466 -26.04 19.50 4.90
C VAL A 466 -27.52 19.33 4.53
N ALA A 467 -28.42 20.18 5.03
CA ALA A 467 -29.83 20.14 4.70
C ALA A 467 -30.09 20.41 3.21
N GLU A 468 -29.39 21.39 2.61
CA GLU A 468 -29.44 21.66 1.17
C GLU A 468 -28.96 20.45 0.34
N LEU A 469 -27.82 19.87 0.70
CA LEU A 469 -27.28 18.71 0.00
C LEU A 469 -28.15 17.45 0.17
N SER A 470 -28.80 17.30 1.31
CA SER A 470 -29.75 16.20 1.56
C SER A 470 -30.92 16.22 0.59
N ALA A 471 -31.33 17.41 0.12
CA ALA A 471 -32.40 17.54 -0.87
C ALA A 471 -31.97 17.06 -2.29
N LEU A 472 -30.68 16.91 -2.54
CA LEU A 472 -30.15 16.35 -3.78
C LEU A 472 -30.17 14.79 -3.78
N LEU A 473 -30.36 14.20 -2.61
CA LEU A 473 -30.45 12.74 -2.49
C LEU A 473 -31.81 12.25 -3.03
N PRO A 474 -31.85 11.17 -3.80
CA PRO A 474 -33.10 10.64 -4.31
C PRO A 474 -34.04 10.25 -3.16
N SER A 475 -35.28 10.69 -3.23
CA SER A 475 -36.35 10.41 -2.26
C SER A 475 -36.93 9.00 -2.49
N GLY A 476 -36.09 7.95 -2.44
CA GLY A 476 -36.52 6.57 -2.68
C GLY A 476 -36.53 5.75 -1.39
N ARG A 477 -37.72 5.24 -1.01
CA ARG A 477 -37.84 4.11 -0.09
C ARG A 477 -37.09 2.91 -0.67
N GLU A 478 -36.46 2.11 0.19
CA GLU A 478 -35.87 0.81 -0.17
C GLU A 478 -36.79 0.05 -1.13
N GLY A 479 -36.38 -0.15 -2.38
CA GLY A 479 -37.11 -1.01 -3.30
C GLY A 479 -36.92 -0.80 -4.80
N ASP A 480 -36.86 0.44 -5.31
CA ASP A 480 -36.95 0.67 -6.77
C ASP A 480 -36.06 1.81 -7.29
N GLY A 481 -34.77 1.70 -7.18
CA GLY A 481 -33.89 2.66 -7.89
C GLY A 481 -32.45 2.53 -7.50
N VAL A 482 -31.63 1.99 -8.39
CA VAL A 482 -30.18 2.18 -8.33
C VAL A 482 -29.93 3.68 -8.28
N ILE A 483 -29.52 4.18 -7.12
CA ILE A 483 -29.11 5.60 -6.96
C ILE A 483 -28.05 5.85 -8.03
N ASN A 484 -28.30 6.81 -8.91
CA ASN A 484 -27.27 7.25 -9.83
C ASN A 484 -26.23 8.07 -9.05
N LEU A 485 -25.37 7.35 -8.30
CA LEU A 485 -24.33 7.94 -7.46
C LEU A 485 -23.47 8.91 -8.23
N THR A 486 -23.13 8.61 -9.49
CA THR A 486 -22.32 9.49 -10.33
C THR A 486 -22.98 10.85 -10.52
N GLN A 487 -24.26 10.88 -10.81
CA GLN A 487 -25.01 12.11 -10.98
C GLN A 487 -25.15 12.88 -9.65
N THR A 488 -25.54 12.20 -8.58
CA THR A 488 -25.71 12.80 -7.26
C THR A 488 -24.40 13.41 -6.75
N ILE A 489 -23.29 12.66 -6.83
CA ILE A 489 -21.97 13.16 -6.45
C ILE A 489 -21.54 14.33 -7.34
N GLY A 490 -21.83 14.26 -8.66
CA GLY A 490 -21.57 15.38 -9.58
C GLY A 490 -22.24 16.68 -9.13
N GLN A 491 -23.53 16.64 -8.76
CA GLN A 491 -24.28 17.79 -8.26
C GLN A 491 -23.75 18.30 -6.90
N ILE A 492 -23.39 17.41 -5.98
CA ILE A 492 -22.80 17.78 -4.70
C ILE A 492 -21.45 18.49 -4.91
N VAL A 493 -20.59 17.96 -5.78
CA VAL A 493 -19.28 18.56 -6.08
C VAL A 493 -19.46 19.93 -6.76
N GLU A 494 -20.40 20.05 -7.70
CA GLU A 494 -20.73 21.32 -8.36
C GLU A 494 -21.19 22.39 -7.37
N ARG A 495 -21.98 22.00 -6.38
CA ARG A 495 -22.46 22.90 -5.32
C ARG A 495 -21.36 23.38 -4.38
N LEU A 496 -20.40 22.52 -4.05
CA LEU A 496 -19.38 22.78 -3.04
C LEU A 496 -18.08 23.37 -3.60
N VAL A 497 -17.76 23.14 -4.88
CA VAL A 497 -16.47 23.51 -5.49
C VAL A 497 -16.67 24.52 -6.60
N GLY A 498 -16.23 25.75 -6.37
CA GLY A 498 -16.40 26.85 -7.32
C GLY A 498 -15.45 26.78 -8.53
N ASP A 499 -14.22 26.32 -8.32
CA ASP A 499 -13.20 26.22 -9.38
C ASP A 499 -13.47 25.04 -10.31
N GLU A 500 -13.56 25.31 -11.60
CA GLU A 500 -13.91 24.31 -12.62
C GLU A 500 -12.87 23.19 -12.76
N VAL A 501 -11.58 23.54 -12.72
CA VAL A 501 -10.49 22.55 -12.88
C VAL A 501 -10.46 21.60 -11.69
N GLN A 502 -10.60 22.13 -10.47
CA GLN A 502 -10.66 21.32 -9.26
C GLN A 502 -11.93 20.47 -9.23
N ARG A 503 -13.06 21.00 -9.69
CA ARG A 503 -14.34 20.30 -9.79
C ARG A 503 -14.22 19.05 -10.67
N GLN A 504 -13.72 19.23 -11.89
CA GLN A 504 -13.52 18.12 -12.83
C GLN A 504 -12.55 17.06 -12.28
N ALA A 505 -11.45 17.49 -11.66
CA ALA A 505 -10.49 16.59 -11.04
C ALA A 505 -11.11 15.76 -9.91
N ILE A 506 -11.91 16.38 -9.04
CA ILE A 506 -12.61 15.71 -7.93
C ILE A 506 -13.67 14.74 -8.46
N GLN A 507 -14.50 15.18 -9.45
CA GLN A 507 -15.52 14.33 -10.07
C GLN A 507 -14.91 13.10 -10.73
N ARG A 508 -13.77 13.28 -11.44
CA ARG A 508 -13.03 12.16 -12.03
C ARG A 508 -12.60 11.12 -10.98
N GLN A 509 -12.08 11.57 -9.83
CA GLN A 509 -11.66 10.67 -8.74
C GLN A 509 -12.83 9.90 -8.13
N PHE A 510 -13.97 10.55 -7.92
CA PHE A 510 -15.18 9.85 -7.49
C PHE A 510 -15.68 8.87 -8.55
N GLY A 511 -15.63 9.25 -9.83
CA GLY A 511 -15.99 8.36 -10.93
C GLY A 511 -15.15 7.08 -10.96
N LEU A 512 -13.83 7.20 -10.78
CA LEU A 512 -12.93 6.05 -10.69
C LEU A 512 -13.27 5.16 -9.47
N ALA A 513 -13.55 5.77 -8.32
CA ALA A 513 -13.92 5.02 -7.12
C ALA A 513 -15.27 4.29 -7.29
N ILE A 514 -16.26 4.93 -7.91
CA ILE A 514 -17.56 4.33 -8.21
C ILE A 514 -17.40 3.15 -9.18
N GLN A 515 -16.61 3.31 -10.22
CA GLN A 515 -16.35 2.26 -11.19
C GLN A 515 -15.60 1.06 -10.58
N ALA A 516 -14.65 1.32 -9.68
CA ALA A 516 -13.83 0.27 -9.08
C ALA A 516 -14.55 -0.51 -7.95
N ALA A 517 -15.45 0.13 -7.21
CA ALA A 517 -16.08 -0.43 -6.02
C ALA A 517 -17.56 -0.76 -6.19
N GLU A 518 -18.21 -0.29 -7.27
CA GLU A 518 -19.63 -0.44 -7.54
C GLU A 518 -20.52 -0.20 -6.29
N PRO A 519 -20.33 0.96 -5.60
CA PRO A 519 -21.01 1.24 -4.35
C PRO A 519 -22.53 1.39 -4.59
N ARG A 520 -23.34 0.89 -3.67
CA ARG A 520 -24.80 0.99 -3.71
C ARG A 520 -25.34 2.20 -2.94
N SER A 521 -24.50 2.82 -2.11
CA SER A 521 -24.85 3.95 -1.26
C SER A 521 -23.68 4.94 -1.11
N ILE A 522 -23.96 6.14 -0.58
CA ILE A 522 -22.91 7.09 -0.19
C ILE A 522 -21.96 6.46 0.84
N ASN A 523 -22.51 5.72 1.79
CA ASN A 523 -21.74 5.00 2.80
C ASN A 523 -20.75 4.02 2.17
N ASP A 524 -21.21 3.19 1.19
CA ASP A 524 -20.32 2.26 0.49
C ASP A 524 -19.22 3.00 -0.27
N LEU A 525 -19.56 4.12 -0.92
CA LEU A 525 -18.58 4.95 -1.64
C LEU A 525 -17.54 5.56 -0.70
N VAL A 526 -17.97 6.16 0.40
CA VAL A 526 -17.07 6.76 1.40
C VAL A 526 -16.16 5.69 2.01
N ARG A 527 -16.70 4.51 2.36
CA ARG A 527 -15.93 3.38 2.86
C ARG A 527 -14.94 2.85 1.83
N ALA A 528 -15.34 2.75 0.57
CA ALA A 528 -14.43 2.38 -0.51
C ALA A 528 -13.25 3.35 -0.61
N LEU A 529 -13.48 4.63 -0.45
CA LEU A 529 -12.43 5.66 -0.43
C LEU A 529 -11.57 5.61 0.84
N GLU A 530 -12.13 5.33 2.02
CA GLU A 530 -11.39 5.20 3.28
C GLU A 530 -10.35 4.07 3.24
N VAL A 531 -10.74 2.97 2.64
CA VAL A 531 -9.87 1.80 2.49
C VAL A 531 -8.93 1.97 1.26
N SER A 532 -9.19 2.84 0.24
CA SER A 532 -8.52 2.85 -1.07
C SER A 532 -7.15 3.52 -1.15
N ARG A 533 -6.58 4.06 -0.08
CA ARG A 533 -5.42 4.96 -0.17
C ARG A 533 -4.03 4.35 -0.01
N GLU A 534 -3.90 3.11 0.40
CA GLU A 534 -2.57 2.50 0.56
C GLU A 534 -1.91 2.07 -0.74
N ASP A 535 -2.67 1.91 -1.80
CA ASP A 535 -2.23 1.28 -3.03
C ASP A 535 -2.51 2.14 -4.27
N ILE A 536 -2.02 3.37 -4.29
CA ILE A 536 -1.72 3.99 -5.58
C ILE A 536 -0.45 3.30 -6.06
N GLU A 537 -0.61 2.13 -6.69
CA GLU A 537 0.38 1.65 -7.64
C GLU A 537 0.54 2.80 -8.63
N GLN A 538 1.76 3.34 -8.73
CA GLN A 538 2.01 4.37 -9.74
C GLN A 538 1.71 3.72 -11.08
N GLU A 539 0.69 4.24 -11.76
CA GLU A 539 0.48 3.93 -13.16
C GLU A 539 1.78 4.25 -13.88
N ILE A 540 2.28 3.31 -14.64
CA ILE A 540 3.39 3.55 -15.55
C ILE A 540 2.89 4.56 -16.58
N ASP A 541 3.57 5.69 -16.71
CA ASP A 541 3.28 6.67 -17.76
C ASP A 541 3.55 6.01 -19.11
N GLU A 542 2.49 5.74 -19.87
CA GLU A 542 2.60 5.16 -21.21
C GLU A 542 3.43 6.05 -22.14
N GLY A 543 4.28 5.44 -22.95
CA GLY A 543 5.14 6.13 -23.89
C GLY A 543 6.29 6.94 -23.27
N LYS A 544 6.57 6.78 -21.95
CA LYS A 544 7.63 7.48 -21.25
C LYS A 544 8.52 6.53 -20.45
N VAL A 545 9.80 6.87 -20.30
CA VAL A 545 10.71 6.20 -19.37
C VAL A 545 10.28 6.56 -17.93
N ASN A 546 10.06 5.56 -17.08
CA ASN A 546 9.55 5.77 -15.74
C ASN A 546 10.67 5.71 -14.70
N ILE A 547 10.78 6.78 -13.89
CA ILE A 547 11.71 6.85 -12.75
C ILE A 547 10.91 6.52 -11.48
N LEU A 548 11.22 5.40 -10.84
CA LEU A 548 10.49 4.88 -9.68
C LEU A 548 11.46 4.56 -8.52
N THR A 549 10.91 4.46 -7.31
CA THR A 549 11.66 3.82 -6.23
C THR A 549 11.62 2.29 -6.39
N MET A 550 12.64 1.59 -5.90
CA MET A 550 12.73 0.13 -5.94
C MET A 550 11.49 -0.55 -5.32
N HIS A 551 10.93 0.01 -4.23
CA HIS A 551 9.72 -0.54 -3.60
C HIS A 551 8.49 -0.46 -4.53
N LYS A 552 8.36 0.64 -5.27
CA LYS A 552 7.25 0.85 -6.22
C LYS A 552 7.35 -0.04 -7.46
N ALA A 553 8.52 -0.62 -7.72
CA ALA A 553 8.72 -1.53 -8.85
C ALA A 553 8.25 -2.98 -8.56
N LYS A 554 7.90 -3.32 -7.30
CA LYS A 554 7.36 -4.65 -6.98
C LYS A 554 6.07 -4.89 -7.78
N GLY A 555 5.93 -6.07 -8.38
CA GLY A 555 4.81 -6.39 -9.29
C GLY A 555 5.08 -6.05 -10.75
N LEU A 556 5.83 -4.99 -11.04
CA LEU A 556 6.11 -4.55 -12.40
C LEU A 556 7.06 -5.50 -13.15
N THR A 557 7.08 -5.36 -14.46
CA THR A 557 7.98 -6.08 -15.37
C THR A 557 8.35 -5.13 -16.51
N ALA A 558 9.63 -5.07 -16.87
CA ALA A 558 10.12 -4.21 -17.94
C ALA A 558 11.12 -4.95 -18.84
N GLU A 559 11.23 -4.53 -20.09
CA GLU A 559 12.26 -5.06 -21.01
C GLU A 559 13.65 -4.67 -20.53
N ALA A 560 13.78 -3.46 -19.97
CA ALA A 560 15.02 -2.93 -19.45
C ALA A 560 14.84 -2.32 -18.06
N VAL A 561 15.80 -2.58 -17.16
CA VAL A 561 15.87 -1.96 -15.83
C VAL A 561 17.23 -1.32 -15.65
N ILE A 562 17.26 -0.08 -15.19
CA ILE A 562 18.46 0.66 -14.83
C ILE A 562 18.38 1.00 -13.35
N ILE A 563 19.20 0.36 -12.52
CA ILE A 563 19.30 0.65 -11.08
C ILE A 563 20.35 1.72 -10.90
N VAL A 564 19.95 2.89 -10.42
CA VAL A 564 20.82 4.06 -10.27
C VAL A 564 21.19 4.26 -8.80
N ALA A 565 22.38 4.77 -8.56
CA ALA A 565 22.93 5.01 -7.23
C ALA A 565 23.01 3.72 -6.38
N ALA A 566 23.50 2.63 -6.97
CA ALA A 566 23.72 1.37 -6.27
C ALA A 566 24.98 1.39 -5.38
N GLU A 567 25.10 2.43 -4.57
CA GLU A 567 26.23 2.59 -3.62
C GLU A 567 25.87 2.02 -2.25
N ASP A 568 26.90 1.52 -1.55
CA ASP A 568 26.79 0.95 -0.20
C ASP A 568 26.25 1.97 0.82
N GLU A 569 26.42 3.24 0.55
CA GLU A 569 25.94 4.37 1.34
C GLU A 569 24.42 4.56 1.26
N TYR A 570 23.77 4.00 0.22
CA TYR A 570 22.32 4.03 0.02
C TYR A 570 21.70 2.65 0.13
N LEU A 571 22.43 1.60 -0.25
CA LEU A 571 21.97 0.22 -0.30
C LEU A 571 23.07 -0.74 0.23
N PRO A 572 23.06 -1.11 1.52
CA PRO A 572 21.95 -1.02 2.49
C PRO A 572 21.82 0.33 3.22
N GLY A 573 22.69 1.30 3.01
CA GLY A 573 22.59 2.59 3.66
C GLY A 573 22.75 2.52 5.19
N HIS A 574 21.77 3.01 5.92
CA HIS A 574 21.71 3.00 7.39
C HIS A 574 21.18 1.70 7.99
N ALA A 575 20.78 0.72 7.17
CA ALA A 575 20.21 -0.53 7.68
C ALA A 575 21.23 -1.33 8.47
N GLU A 576 20.80 -1.89 9.59
CA GLU A 576 21.58 -2.73 10.49
C GLU A 576 20.79 -4.00 10.83
N GLY A 577 21.50 -5.06 11.23
CA GLY A 577 20.85 -6.33 11.61
C GLY A 577 19.97 -6.89 10.50
N GLU A 578 18.75 -7.28 10.84
CA GLU A 578 17.78 -7.86 9.88
C GLU A 578 17.34 -6.89 8.78
N ALA A 579 17.40 -5.58 9.02
CA ALA A 579 17.08 -4.59 7.99
C ALA A 579 18.06 -4.62 6.80
N VAL A 580 19.28 -5.13 6.98
CA VAL A 580 20.22 -5.37 5.87
C VAL A 580 19.68 -6.45 4.92
N ASP A 581 18.99 -7.44 5.46
CA ASP A 581 18.36 -8.50 4.68
C ASP A 581 17.18 -7.96 3.86
N ASP A 582 16.42 -6.99 4.40
CA ASP A 582 15.36 -6.30 3.66
C ASP A 582 15.93 -5.53 2.46
N GLU A 583 17.03 -4.82 2.64
CA GLU A 583 17.71 -4.09 1.57
C GLU A 583 18.28 -5.03 0.49
N ARG A 584 18.80 -6.19 0.89
CA ARG A 584 19.25 -7.21 -0.04
C ARG A 584 18.09 -7.78 -0.86
N ARG A 585 16.96 -8.11 -0.21
CA ARG A 585 15.74 -8.55 -0.92
C ARG A 585 15.20 -7.49 -1.85
N LEU A 586 15.26 -6.22 -1.45
CA LEU A 586 14.86 -5.10 -2.29
C LEU A 586 15.70 -5.02 -3.57
N LEU A 587 17.02 -5.24 -3.47
CA LEU A 587 17.88 -5.32 -4.65
C LEU A 587 17.51 -6.54 -5.51
N TYR A 588 17.34 -7.71 -4.92
CA TYR A 588 16.90 -8.92 -5.64
C TYR A 588 15.61 -8.69 -6.42
N VAL A 589 14.60 -8.11 -5.77
CA VAL A 589 13.33 -7.76 -6.42
C VAL A 589 13.57 -6.82 -7.59
N SER A 590 14.40 -5.79 -7.41
CA SER A 590 14.69 -4.78 -8.44
C SER A 590 15.41 -5.39 -9.66
N LEU A 591 16.42 -6.21 -9.43
CA LEU A 591 17.15 -6.92 -10.50
C LEU A 591 16.19 -7.81 -11.33
N THR A 592 15.31 -8.56 -10.65
CA THR A 592 14.38 -9.49 -11.28
C THR A 592 13.14 -8.82 -11.89
N ARG A 593 13.09 -7.49 -12.01
CA ARG A 593 12.08 -6.79 -12.82
C ARG A 593 12.42 -6.80 -14.31
N ALA A 594 13.72 -6.91 -14.64
CA ALA A 594 14.19 -6.90 -16.01
C ALA A 594 13.91 -8.22 -16.74
N ARG A 595 13.61 -8.10 -18.05
CA ARG A 595 13.52 -9.25 -18.95
C ARG A 595 14.84 -9.54 -19.64
N HIS A 596 15.40 -8.52 -20.35
CA HIS A 596 16.54 -8.68 -21.27
C HIS A 596 17.70 -7.74 -21.01
N HIS A 597 17.44 -6.54 -20.45
CA HIS A 597 18.50 -5.53 -20.26
C HIS A 597 18.53 -5.09 -18.80
N LEU A 598 19.70 -5.21 -18.17
CA LEU A 598 19.89 -4.85 -16.77
C LEU A 598 21.17 -4.06 -16.61
N PHE A 599 21.04 -2.80 -16.20
CA PHE A 599 22.18 -1.94 -15.92
C PHE A 599 22.15 -1.52 -14.45
N VAL A 600 23.27 -1.66 -13.77
CA VAL A 600 23.44 -1.18 -12.39
C VAL A 600 24.49 -0.11 -12.40
N THR A 601 24.18 1.10 -11.93
CA THR A 601 25.12 2.22 -11.94
C THR A 601 25.49 2.68 -10.54
N TYR A 602 26.73 3.15 -10.39
CA TYR A 602 27.23 3.76 -9.16
C TYR A 602 28.30 4.81 -9.48
N CYS A 603 28.53 5.73 -8.54
CA CYS A 603 29.52 6.78 -8.66
C CYS A 603 30.71 6.59 -7.71
N ASP A 604 31.86 7.16 -8.07
CA ASP A 604 33.00 7.28 -7.16
C ASP A 604 32.79 8.37 -6.10
N ARG A 605 32.02 9.41 -6.47
CA ARG A 605 31.68 10.52 -5.59
C ARG A 605 30.30 11.09 -5.88
N ARG A 606 29.69 11.67 -4.83
CA ARG A 606 28.44 12.44 -4.94
C ARG A 606 28.69 13.87 -4.45
N THR A 607 28.16 14.85 -5.16
CA THR A 607 28.27 16.28 -4.86
C THR A 607 26.89 16.93 -4.71
N GLY A 608 26.82 18.24 -4.46
CA GLY A 608 25.55 18.95 -4.32
C GLY A 608 24.65 18.35 -3.23
N ALA A 609 23.36 18.29 -3.48
CA ALA A 609 22.36 17.73 -2.55
C ALA A 609 22.60 16.24 -2.25
N GLN A 610 23.06 15.47 -3.24
CA GLN A 610 23.30 14.03 -3.07
C GLN A 610 24.46 13.71 -2.12
N ARG A 611 25.40 14.64 -1.90
CA ARG A 611 26.46 14.50 -0.90
C ARG A 611 25.92 14.31 0.52
N TYR A 612 24.78 14.96 0.82
CA TYR A 612 24.17 14.97 2.15
C TYR A 612 23.12 13.88 2.36
N THR A 613 23.08 12.90 1.45
CA THR A 613 22.20 11.74 1.53
C THR A 613 22.97 10.46 1.85
N GLY A 614 22.27 9.45 2.36
CA GLY A 614 22.85 8.15 2.69
C GLY A 614 23.64 8.11 4.01
N ARG A 615 24.24 6.95 4.31
CA ARG A 615 24.93 6.64 5.58
C ARG A 615 26.09 7.59 5.90
N THR A 616 26.85 7.98 4.89
CA THR A 616 28.02 8.85 5.03
C THR A 616 27.72 10.29 4.61
N SER A 617 26.63 10.84 5.13
CA SER A 617 26.19 12.22 4.84
C SER A 617 27.34 13.22 5.01
N GLY A 618 27.57 14.07 4.01
CA GLY A 618 28.66 15.04 3.98
C GLY A 618 29.99 14.53 3.39
N GLN A 619 30.17 13.23 3.23
CA GLN A 619 31.33 12.67 2.55
C GLN A 619 31.09 12.63 1.03
N LEU A 620 32.16 12.75 0.25
CA LEU A 620 32.08 12.72 -1.21
C LEU A 620 32.18 11.29 -1.76
N ARG A 621 33.11 10.50 -1.23
CA ARG A 621 33.40 9.16 -1.76
C ARG A 621 32.24 8.19 -1.58
N ARG A 622 32.05 7.36 -2.60
CA ARG A 622 31.03 6.30 -2.66
C ARG A 622 31.68 5.00 -3.14
N SER A 623 31.02 3.89 -2.86
CA SER A 623 31.45 2.55 -3.28
C SER A 623 30.27 1.71 -3.74
N LEU A 624 30.51 0.79 -4.65
CA LEU A 624 29.49 -0.17 -5.07
C LEU A 624 28.89 -0.90 -3.85
N THR A 625 27.61 -1.10 -3.87
CA THR A 625 26.89 -1.86 -2.82
C THR A 625 27.58 -3.18 -2.53
N ARG A 626 27.71 -3.51 -1.23
CA ARG A 626 28.31 -4.77 -0.78
C ARG A 626 27.64 -6.01 -1.36
N PHE A 627 26.36 -5.92 -1.70
CA PHE A 627 25.60 -7.03 -2.27
C PHE A 627 26.06 -7.44 -3.67
N LEU A 628 26.74 -6.56 -4.40
CA LEU A 628 27.27 -6.79 -5.76
C LEU A 628 28.79 -6.75 -5.84
N ARG A 629 29.51 -6.57 -4.73
CA ARG A 629 30.97 -6.43 -4.73
C ARG A 629 31.69 -7.62 -5.36
N ASP A 630 31.22 -8.82 -5.02
CA ASP A 630 31.80 -10.09 -5.50
C ASP A 630 30.94 -10.77 -6.57
N ALA A 631 30.08 -9.99 -7.24
CA ALA A 631 29.24 -10.52 -8.31
C ALA A 631 30.11 -11.02 -9.50
N PRO A 632 29.65 -12.02 -10.26
CA PRO A 632 30.38 -12.56 -11.41
C PRO A 632 30.42 -11.60 -12.61
N ILE A 633 30.17 -10.32 -12.39
CA ILE A 633 30.15 -9.25 -13.39
C ILE A 633 31.12 -8.15 -12.95
N VAL A 634 32.18 -7.96 -13.74
CA VAL A 634 33.21 -6.97 -13.45
C VAL A 634 32.67 -5.56 -13.77
N PRO A 635 32.74 -4.60 -12.81
CA PRO A 635 32.36 -3.22 -13.06
C PRO A 635 33.19 -2.57 -14.17
N GLN A 636 32.51 -1.92 -15.11
CA GLN A 636 33.12 -1.23 -16.25
C GLN A 636 33.00 0.30 -16.07
N ARG A 637 33.91 1.07 -16.73
CA ARG A 637 33.73 2.52 -16.82
C ARG A 637 32.51 2.84 -17.68
N GLY A 638 31.50 3.51 -17.11
CA GLY A 638 30.24 3.79 -17.79
C GLY A 638 30.41 4.66 -19.04
N THR A 639 31.29 5.65 -19.01
CA THR A 639 31.62 6.49 -20.18
C THR A 639 32.20 5.71 -21.35
N VAL A 640 33.07 4.75 -21.06
CA VAL A 640 33.67 3.88 -22.10
C VAL A 640 32.59 2.94 -22.66
N TYR A 641 31.76 2.36 -21.78
CA TYR A 641 30.68 1.48 -22.20
C TYR A 641 29.73 2.21 -23.16
N VAL A 642 29.25 3.41 -22.79
CA VAL A 642 28.35 4.21 -23.64
C VAL A 642 29.00 4.64 -24.96
N GLN A 643 30.31 4.95 -24.97
CA GLN A 643 31.03 5.28 -26.21
C GLN A 643 31.07 4.08 -27.16
N ASN A 644 31.29 2.86 -26.62
CA ASN A 644 31.30 1.65 -27.42
C ASN A 644 29.92 1.34 -28.02
N LEU A 645 28.83 1.56 -27.27
CA LEU A 645 27.47 1.43 -27.82
C LEU A 645 27.24 2.34 -29.03
N ARG A 646 27.66 3.61 -28.94
CA ARG A 646 27.53 4.57 -30.04
C ARG A 646 28.32 4.17 -31.28
N ARG A 647 29.51 3.60 -31.12
CA ARG A 647 30.34 3.11 -32.23
C ARG A 647 29.75 1.85 -32.89
N ALA A 648 29.08 1.00 -32.13
CA ALA A 648 28.45 -0.19 -32.66
C ALA A 648 27.14 0.11 -33.41
N ALA A 649 26.52 1.28 -33.15
CA ALA A 649 25.31 1.75 -33.81
C ALA A 649 25.56 2.61 -35.06
N SER A 650 26.80 3.15 -35.22
CA SER A 650 27.26 3.88 -36.41
C SER A 650 27.85 2.93 -37.45
#